data_df726165118cef940d4dbc9c80df0ad2
#
_entry.id   df726165118cef940d4dbc9c80df0ad2
#
_cell.length_a   1.000
_cell.length_b   1.000
_cell.length_c   1.000
_cell.angle_alpha   90.00
_cell.angle_beta   90.00
_cell.angle_gamma   90.00
#
_symmetry.space_group_name_H-M   'P 1'
#
loop_
_entity.id
_entity.type
_entity.pdbx_description
1 polymer ?
#
loop_
_entity_poly.entity_id
_entity_poly.type
_entity_poly.pdbx_seq_one_letter_code
_entity_poly.pdbx_strand_id
1 'polypeptide(L)'
;MDRSIHLVVVQFKPRKGDYAANLARLAGIFSQIDSLDPRPDIAVFAETALTGYFVEGGVRDVALTAGALARDLQAQYASAISTPRTLDVCIGFYEVWNNAFYNSALYVTLGGDEPVIRHVHRKLFLPTYGLFDEERFVDRGFEVRAFDTDWGRAAMLICEDAWHSLTGTVAALDGATMVFVVSASPARGVWPREDEGQVPANLKRWERLARDIAEEHGVFVALVNLVGTEGGKTFSGGSIICGPHGDIRAQAPLWDETIMSISLDPQDLTRARSDAPLLTDLQTMMPHLMRNVDRIQAGERLALSFDDGSTDGGPMTPAGRHGDGERADAPSTEDSHATLTSGAKEMSRITKARATKQPSAGDRTRPSRNGSEPIPVMRAAAAPAGPPPLEIDAELTTTWLVSFLREEFERRAFQKAVLGLSGGVDSAVTAFLSAQALGPENVVAVRMPYRTSSADSLAHAQLVIDKLGIEGRTIDISPAVDGYLANEKDADPARRGNVMARERMIVLFDQSAKYHALPVGTGNKTERLLGYFTWHADDSPPINPLGDLFKTQVWQLAQFLGVPDVIVQKPASADLIEGQTDEGDFGISYAEADRILNWLISGYSPTALASRGFDPNKVELVRKRLAGTHWKRKLPTVALVSPTGIGESYLRPVDY
;
A
#
# COMPACT_ATOMS: atom_id res chain seq x y z
N MET A 1 30.44 18.84 -18.09
CA MET A 1 29.75 19.34 -16.89
C MET A 1 30.65 19.05 -15.70
N ASP A 2 31.35 20.09 -15.19
CA ASP A 2 32.36 19.90 -14.14
C ASP A 2 31.88 20.37 -12.74
N ARG A 3 30.60 20.68 -12.61
CA ARG A 3 30.03 21.18 -11.37
C ARG A 3 29.07 20.14 -10.76
N SER A 4 29.27 19.85 -9.47
CA SER A 4 28.31 19.06 -8.69
C SER A 4 26.91 19.67 -8.70
N ILE A 5 25.89 18.83 -8.74
CA ILE A 5 24.47 19.20 -8.66
C ILE A 5 24.05 19.04 -7.20
N HIS A 6 23.56 20.09 -6.59
CA HIS A 6 23.07 20.05 -5.22
C HIS A 6 21.55 19.85 -5.22
N LEU A 7 21.13 18.66 -4.83
CA LEU A 7 19.74 18.22 -4.86
C LEU A 7 19.16 18.17 -3.45
N VAL A 8 17.92 18.63 -3.30
CA VAL A 8 17.11 18.45 -2.10
C VAL A 8 15.85 17.65 -2.43
N VAL A 9 15.59 16.61 -1.65
CA VAL A 9 14.31 15.90 -1.62
C VAL A 9 13.52 16.38 -0.41
N VAL A 10 12.27 16.79 -0.65
CA VAL A 10 11.35 17.23 0.39
C VAL A 10 10.26 16.17 0.56
N GLN A 11 10.44 15.31 1.54
CA GLN A 11 9.44 14.34 1.97
C GLN A 11 8.41 15.07 2.82
N PHE A 12 7.27 15.38 2.22
CA PHE A 12 6.27 16.31 2.75
C PHE A 12 5.00 15.59 3.17
N LYS A 13 4.37 16.10 4.24
CA LYS A 13 3.06 15.64 4.73
C LYS A 13 2.01 16.71 4.44
N PRO A 14 1.23 16.58 3.36
CA PRO A 14 0.18 17.54 3.07
C PRO A 14 -1.02 17.41 4.01
N ARG A 15 -1.70 18.51 4.25
CA ARG A 15 -3.07 18.50 4.73
C ARG A 15 -3.97 18.21 3.54
N LYS A 16 -4.65 17.07 3.57
CA LYS A 16 -5.48 16.59 2.47
C LYS A 16 -6.55 17.63 2.07
N GLY A 17 -6.60 17.97 0.78
CA GLY A 17 -7.55 18.93 0.21
C GLY A 17 -7.31 20.40 0.57
N ASP A 18 -6.33 20.72 1.40
CA ASP A 18 -6.06 22.09 1.86
C ASP A 18 -4.84 22.69 1.14
N TYR A 19 -5.02 23.05 -0.14
CA TYR A 19 -3.98 23.66 -0.96
C TYR A 19 -3.39 24.90 -0.32
N ALA A 20 -4.23 25.81 0.21
CA ALA A 20 -3.78 27.08 0.75
C ALA A 20 -2.87 26.92 1.98
N ALA A 21 -3.25 26.05 2.91
CA ALA A 21 -2.43 25.77 4.09
C ALA A 21 -1.10 25.08 3.71
N ASN A 22 -1.14 24.13 2.76
CA ASN A 22 0.08 23.46 2.30
C ASN A 22 1.01 24.42 1.57
N LEU A 23 0.47 25.28 0.70
CA LEU A 23 1.24 26.31 0.01
C LEU A 23 1.91 27.28 0.99
N ALA A 24 1.20 27.75 2.02
CA ALA A 24 1.74 28.65 3.03
C ALA A 24 2.95 28.06 3.79
N ARG A 25 3.01 26.73 3.95
CA ARG A 25 4.14 26.03 4.58
C ARG A 25 5.41 26.07 3.73
N LEU A 26 5.29 26.23 2.40
CA LEU A 26 6.45 26.21 1.50
C LEU A 26 7.41 27.38 1.76
N ALA A 27 6.94 28.54 2.22
CA ALA A 27 7.84 29.65 2.56
C ALA A 27 8.86 29.25 3.63
N GLY A 28 8.42 28.56 4.69
CA GLY A 28 9.32 28.02 5.72
C GLY A 28 10.28 26.95 5.18
N ILE A 29 9.80 26.08 4.29
CA ILE A 29 10.62 25.05 3.64
C ILE A 29 11.67 25.69 2.73
N PHE A 30 11.30 26.65 1.91
CA PHE A 30 12.23 27.39 1.05
C PHE A 30 13.30 28.15 1.86
N SER A 31 12.92 28.74 3.00
CA SER A 31 13.89 29.37 3.92
C SER A 31 14.88 28.35 4.49
N GLN A 32 14.43 27.14 4.86
CA GLN A 32 15.32 26.08 5.31
C GLN A 32 16.24 25.60 4.19
N ILE A 33 15.72 25.42 2.97
CA ILE A 33 16.51 25.04 1.79
C ILE A 33 17.58 26.08 1.48
N ASP A 34 17.23 27.37 1.55
CA ASP A 34 18.17 28.46 1.29
C ASP A 34 19.31 28.57 2.33
N SER A 35 19.07 28.06 3.54
CA SER A 35 20.06 28.03 4.62
C SER A 35 21.07 26.87 4.53
N LEU A 36 20.86 25.91 3.62
CA LEU A 36 21.76 24.77 3.46
C LEU A 36 23.09 25.19 2.80
N ASP A 37 24.17 24.50 3.17
CA ASP A 37 25.48 24.66 2.58
C ASP A 37 26.03 23.27 2.15
N PRO A 38 26.29 23.03 0.87
CA PRO A 38 26.08 23.92 -0.26
C PRO A 38 24.58 24.17 -0.53
N ARG A 39 24.27 25.37 -1.03
CA ARG A 39 22.89 25.71 -1.39
C ARG A 39 22.41 24.85 -2.56
N PRO A 40 21.19 24.27 -2.44
CA PRO A 40 20.63 23.43 -3.49
C PRO A 40 20.38 24.16 -4.81
N ASP A 41 20.57 23.43 -5.92
CA ASP A 41 20.20 23.85 -7.27
C ASP A 41 18.75 23.46 -7.58
N ILE A 42 18.27 22.36 -6.97
CA ILE A 42 16.94 21.80 -7.21
C ILE A 42 16.30 21.27 -5.94
N ALA A 43 15.00 21.49 -5.79
CA ALA A 43 14.13 20.88 -4.77
C ALA A 43 13.07 19.99 -5.42
N VAL A 44 12.94 18.76 -4.94
CA VAL A 44 11.99 17.78 -5.46
C VAL A 44 10.97 17.40 -4.39
N PHE A 45 9.69 17.55 -4.72
CA PHE A 45 8.56 17.20 -3.89
C PHE A 45 7.85 15.98 -4.46
N ALA A 46 7.03 15.33 -3.65
CA ALA A 46 6.28 14.13 -4.03
C ALA A 46 5.11 14.42 -4.99
N GLU A 47 4.46 13.36 -5.45
CA GLU A 47 3.20 13.38 -6.20
C GLU A 47 2.12 14.09 -5.38
N THR A 48 1.35 14.98 -5.99
CA THR A 48 0.24 15.74 -5.36
C THR A 48 0.60 16.39 -4.01
N ALA A 49 1.84 16.89 -3.88
CA ALA A 49 2.41 17.34 -2.62
C ALA A 49 1.63 18.47 -1.91
N LEU A 50 0.86 19.28 -2.63
CA LEU A 50 0.12 20.40 -2.04
C LEU A 50 -1.37 20.10 -1.77
N THR A 51 -1.85 18.90 -2.14
CA THR A 51 -3.27 18.57 -2.04
C THR A 51 -3.53 17.25 -1.33
N GLY A 52 -2.51 16.38 -1.24
CA GLY A 52 -2.70 14.96 -0.95
C GLY A 52 -3.20 14.20 -2.18
N TYR A 53 -3.15 12.88 -2.10
CA TYR A 53 -3.42 12.00 -3.24
C TYR A 53 -4.88 11.54 -3.32
N PHE A 54 -5.48 11.08 -2.21
CA PHE A 54 -6.83 10.53 -2.20
C PHE A 54 -7.91 11.62 -2.10
N VAL A 55 -7.84 12.64 -2.95
CA VAL A 55 -8.88 13.71 -3.00
C VAL A 55 -10.08 13.32 -3.85
N GLU A 56 -9.99 12.24 -4.64
CA GLU A 56 -11.10 11.63 -5.39
C GLU A 56 -11.92 12.68 -6.17
N GLY A 57 -13.23 12.78 -5.95
CA GLY A 57 -14.08 13.79 -6.58
C GLY A 57 -13.71 15.24 -6.28
N GLY A 58 -12.88 15.50 -5.25
CA GLY A 58 -12.34 16.82 -4.92
C GLY A 58 -11.22 17.32 -5.84
N VAL A 59 -10.75 16.51 -6.80
CA VAL A 59 -9.75 16.94 -7.81
C VAL A 59 -10.15 18.26 -8.47
N ARG A 60 -11.44 18.44 -8.80
CA ARG A 60 -11.98 19.67 -9.38
C ARG A 60 -11.74 20.92 -8.52
N ASP A 61 -11.80 20.77 -7.20
CA ASP A 61 -11.69 21.89 -6.26
C ASP A 61 -10.24 22.31 -6.02
N VAL A 62 -9.26 21.41 -6.31
CA VAL A 62 -7.84 21.60 -6.01
C VAL A 62 -6.95 21.66 -7.24
N ALA A 63 -7.48 21.33 -8.42
CA ALA A 63 -6.70 21.34 -9.66
C ALA A 63 -6.38 22.78 -10.12
N LEU A 64 -5.14 23.00 -10.54
CA LEU A 64 -4.62 24.28 -10.99
C LEU A 64 -4.03 24.16 -12.40
N THR A 65 -3.95 25.27 -13.11
CA THR A 65 -3.07 25.30 -14.28
C THR A 65 -1.59 25.33 -13.85
N ALA A 66 -0.70 24.75 -14.63
CA ALA A 66 0.74 24.80 -14.36
C ALA A 66 1.26 26.24 -14.16
N GLY A 67 0.71 27.21 -14.92
CA GLY A 67 1.07 28.62 -14.76
C GLY A 67 0.58 29.24 -13.45
N ALA A 68 -0.57 28.82 -12.93
CA ALA A 68 -1.05 29.27 -11.63
C ALA A 68 -0.15 28.73 -10.50
N LEU A 69 0.12 27.43 -10.52
CA LEU A 69 1.02 26.81 -9.55
C LEU A 69 2.43 27.45 -9.59
N ALA A 70 2.98 27.69 -10.78
CA ALA A 70 4.30 28.31 -10.92
C ALA A 70 4.35 29.71 -10.26
N ARG A 71 3.31 30.54 -10.45
CA ARG A 71 3.23 31.87 -9.80
C ARG A 71 3.09 31.78 -8.28
N ASP A 72 2.28 30.81 -7.79
CA ASP A 72 2.11 30.60 -6.35
C ASP A 72 3.43 30.15 -5.70
N LEU A 73 4.17 29.23 -6.34
CA LEU A 73 5.50 28.82 -5.90
C LEU A 73 6.50 29.97 -5.91
N GLN A 74 6.51 30.78 -6.97
CA GLN A 74 7.35 31.98 -7.07
C GLN A 74 7.06 32.97 -5.94
N ALA A 75 5.78 33.20 -5.62
CA ALA A 75 5.39 34.11 -4.54
C ALA A 75 5.88 33.60 -3.17
N GLN A 76 5.74 32.30 -2.89
CA GLN A 76 6.25 31.71 -1.65
C GLN A 76 7.78 31.77 -1.58
N TYR A 77 8.45 31.45 -2.69
CA TYR A 77 9.91 31.54 -2.79
C TYR A 77 10.42 32.94 -2.55
N ALA A 78 9.87 33.94 -3.25
CA ALA A 78 10.25 35.35 -3.11
C ALA A 78 10.02 35.90 -1.69
N SER A 79 8.98 35.40 -1.00
CA SER A 79 8.71 35.80 0.39
C SER A 79 9.70 35.22 1.41
N ALA A 80 10.31 34.08 1.07
CA ALA A 80 11.18 33.33 1.97
C ALA A 80 12.66 33.70 1.85
N ILE A 81 13.09 34.27 0.74
CA ILE A 81 14.49 34.46 0.39
C ILE A 81 14.87 35.93 0.34
N SER A 82 15.92 36.29 1.08
CA SER A 82 16.41 37.68 1.16
C SER A 82 17.32 38.08 -0.01
N THR A 83 17.97 37.11 -0.65
CA THR A 83 18.89 37.34 -1.78
C THR A 83 18.40 36.57 -3.00
N PRO A 84 17.95 37.25 -4.08
CA PRO A 84 17.44 36.59 -5.27
C PRO A 84 18.46 35.61 -5.85
N ARG A 85 18.01 34.39 -6.06
CA ARG A 85 18.76 33.30 -6.68
C ARG A 85 17.77 32.35 -7.36
N THR A 86 18.19 31.69 -8.43
CA THR A 86 17.40 30.66 -9.08
C THR A 86 17.40 29.38 -8.26
N LEU A 87 16.23 28.73 -8.19
CA LEU A 87 16.02 27.39 -7.65
C LEU A 87 15.08 26.64 -8.61
N ASP A 88 15.50 25.49 -9.07
CA ASP A 88 14.62 24.58 -9.79
C ASP A 88 13.72 23.84 -8.81
N VAL A 89 12.45 23.67 -9.15
CA VAL A 89 11.48 22.91 -8.34
C VAL A 89 10.78 21.87 -9.21
N CYS A 90 10.80 20.62 -8.77
CA CYS A 90 9.99 19.51 -9.31
C CYS A 90 8.90 19.16 -8.30
N ILE A 91 7.62 19.22 -8.67
CA ILE A 91 6.51 19.03 -7.75
C ILE A 91 5.30 18.39 -8.43
N GLY A 92 4.72 17.37 -7.81
CA GLY A 92 3.46 16.76 -8.26
C GLY A 92 2.23 17.55 -7.83
N PHE A 93 1.23 17.65 -8.73
CA PHE A 93 -0.01 18.39 -8.50
C PHE A 93 -1.15 17.87 -9.37
N TYR A 94 -2.38 18.18 -9.00
CA TYR A 94 -3.52 18.01 -9.90
C TYR A 94 -3.61 19.19 -10.86
N GLU A 95 -3.55 18.90 -12.15
CA GLU A 95 -3.56 19.90 -13.23
C GLU A 95 -4.96 20.01 -13.85
N VAL A 96 -5.41 21.24 -14.14
CA VAL A 96 -6.44 21.50 -15.13
C VAL A 96 -5.78 22.02 -16.39
N TRP A 97 -5.93 21.26 -17.49
CA TRP A 97 -5.41 21.65 -18.79
C TRP A 97 -6.40 21.27 -19.89
N ASN A 98 -6.69 22.20 -20.79
CA ASN A 98 -7.62 22.02 -21.89
C ASN A 98 -9.00 21.45 -21.46
N ASN A 99 -9.53 21.95 -20.33
CA ASN A 99 -10.79 21.54 -19.70
C ASN A 99 -10.83 20.08 -19.19
N ALA A 100 -9.70 19.42 -19.07
CA ALA A 100 -9.54 18.09 -18.50
C ALA A 100 -8.65 18.14 -17.24
N PHE A 101 -8.75 17.13 -16.39
CA PHE A 101 -7.96 17.03 -15.16
C PHE A 101 -6.89 15.97 -15.32
N TYR A 102 -5.70 16.23 -14.79
CA TYR A 102 -4.55 15.33 -14.84
C TYR A 102 -3.86 15.24 -13.48
N ASN A 103 -3.26 14.11 -13.21
CA ASN A 103 -2.20 13.99 -12.23
C ASN A 103 -0.88 14.33 -12.93
N SER A 104 -0.26 15.44 -12.56
CA SER A 104 0.86 16.02 -13.28
C SER A 104 2.05 16.33 -12.37
N ALA A 105 3.24 16.41 -12.95
CA ALA A 105 4.44 16.92 -12.32
C ALA A 105 4.93 18.16 -13.06
N LEU A 106 5.17 19.24 -12.33
CA LEU A 106 5.69 20.50 -12.84
C LEU A 106 7.18 20.59 -12.54
N TYR A 107 7.98 20.96 -13.55
CA TYR A 107 9.35 21.43 -13.37
C TYR A 107 9.44 22.91 -13.72
N VAL A 108 9.83 23.72 -12.75
CA VAL A 108 9.86 25.18 -12.85
C VAL A 108 11.12 25.76 -12.23
N THR A 109 11.71 26.77 -12.87
CA THR A 109 12.81 27.58 -12.32
C THR A 109 12.21 28.84 -11.68
N LEU A 110 12.46 29.00 -10.37
CA LEU A 110 12.03 30.15 -9.55
C LEU A 110 13.19 31.13 -9.34
N GLY A 111 12.88 32.33 -8.82
CA GLY A 111 13.88 33.31 -8.39
C GLY A 111 14.30 34.34 -9.46
N GLY A 112 13.75 34.26 -10.68
CA GLY A 112 13.81 35.31 -11.68
C GLY A 112 12.68 36.33 -11.50
N ASP A 113 12.52 37.26 -12.47
CA ASP A 113 11.40 38.21 -12.50
C ASP A 113 10.05 37.49 -12.60
N GLU A 114 10.01 36.40 -13.38
CA GLU A 114 8.88 35.49 -13.55
C GLU A 114 9.35 34.04 -13.44
N PRO A 115 8.49 33.12 -13.00
CA PRO A 115 8.82 31.70 -12.98
C PRO A 115 8.91 31.13 -14.40
N VAL A 116 9.92 30.30 -14.66
CA VAL A 116 10.11 29.68 -15.98
C VAL A 116 9.69 28.20 -15.91
N ILE A 117 8.56 27.88 -16.50
CA ILE A 117 8.12 26.48 -16.64
C ILE A 117 9.01 25.80 -17.69
N ARG A 118 9.78 24.79 -17.29
CA ARG A 118 10.64 24.02 -18.19
C ARG A 118 9.89 22.82 -18.78
N HIS A 119 9.08 22.13 -17.95
CA HIS A 119 8.32 20.96 -18.38
C HIS A 119 7.11 20.69 -17.48
N VAL A 120 6.07 20.07 -18.08
CA VAL A 120 4.93 19.47 -17.36
C VAL A 120 4.76 18.05 -17.87
N HIS A 121 4.92 17.09 -16.99
CA HIS A 121 4.67 15.67 -17.27
C HIS A 121 3.29 15.28 -16.73
N ARG A 122 2.47 14.61 -17.53
CA ARG A 122 1.16 14.08 -17.14
C ARG A 122 1.27 12.57 -17.00
N LYS A 123 0.78 12.01 -15.91
CA LYS A 123 0.85 10.59 -15.59
C LYS A 123 0.24 9.72 -16.69
N LEU A 124 0.99 8.71 -17.16
CA LEU A 124 0.57 7.82 -18.23
C LEU A 124 -0.27 6.67 -17.71
N PHE A 125 0.15 6.07 -16.60
CA PHE A 125 -0.45 4.88 -16.04
C PHE A 125 -1.24 5.24 -14.78
N LEU A 126 -2.57 5.20 -14.90
CA LEU A 126 -3.49 5.52 -13.82
C LEU A 126 -3.93 4.23 -13.13
N PRO A 127 -3.55 3.97 -11.87
CA PRO A 127 -3.95 2.75 -11.18
C PRO A 127 -5.45 2.69 -10.94
N THR A 128 -6.04 1.52 -11.25
CA THR A 128 -7.48 1.23 -11.09
C THR A 128 -7.71 -0.06 -10.31
N TYR A 129 -6.77 -0.46 -9.47
CA TYR A 129 -6.78 -1.71 -8.72
C TYR A 129 -6.51 -1.50 -7.23
N GLY A 130 -7.01 -2.40 -6.40
CA GLY A 130 -6.81 -2.38 -4.96
C GLY A 130 -7.47 -1.18 -4.30
N LEU A 131 -6.68 -0.23 -3.83
CA LEU A 131 -7.14 1.01 -3.18
C LEU A 131 -7.30 2.18 -4.15
N PHE A 132 -6.96 1.99 -5.42
CA PHE A 132 -6.86 3.04 -6.41
C PHE A 132 -8.05 3.02 -7.38
N ASP A 133 -8.53 4.20 -7.75
CA ASP A 133 -9.55 4.43 -8.78
C ASP A 133 -9.27 5.75 -9.51
N GLU A 134 -7.99 5.96 -9.89
CA GLU A 134 -7.49 7.26 -10.35
C GLU A 134 -8.09 7.65 -11.71
N GLU A 135 -8.21 6.70 -12.63
CA GLU A 135 -8.77 6.91 -13.98
C GLU A 135 -10.22 7.46 -13.96
N ARG A 136 -10.92 7.30 -12.84
CA ARG A 136 -12.26 7.85 -12.66
C ARG A 136 -12.27 9.38 -12.54
N PHE A 137 -11.16 9.98 -12.10
CA PHE A 137 -11.10 11.38 -11.70
C PHE A 137 -10.16 12.22 -12.55
N VAL A 138 -9.21 11.60 -13.26
CA VAL A 138 -8.20 12.27 -14.09
C VAL A 138 -7.99 11.55 -15.40
N ASP A 139 -7.56 12.29 -16.42
CA ASP A 139 -7.20 11.78 -17.74
C ASP A 139 -5.72 11.37 -17.80
N ARG A 140 -5.37 10.51 -18.79
CA ARG A 140 -4.02 10.01 -19.02
C ARG A 140 -3.17 11.00 -19.77
N GLY A 141 -1.87 11.07 -19.44
CA GLY A 141 -0.83 11.55 -20.32
C GLY A 141 -0.45 10.49 -21.38
N PHE A 142 0.28 10.94 -22.41
CA PHE A 142 0.67 10.05 -23.53
C PHE A 142 2.16 10.16 -23.88
N GLU A 143 2.93 11.01 -23.19
CA GLU A 143 4.31 11.29 -23.56
C GLU A 143 5.24 11.19 -22.35
N VAL A 144 6.38 10.52 -22.55
CA VAL A 144 7.55 10.61 -21.68
C VAL A 144 8.61 11.37 -22.46
N ARG A 145 9.08 12.50 -21.89
CA ARG A 145 10.10 13.34 -22.51
C ARG A 145 11.17 13.74 -21.53
N ALA A 146 12.40 13.80 -22.01
CA ALA A 146 13.47 14.52 -21.35
C ALA A 146 13.45 16.00 -21.76
N PHE A 147 13.83 16.86 -20.85
CA PHE A 147 13.87 18.32 -21.05
C PHE A 147 15.20 18.90 -20.54
N ASP A 148 15.57 20.04 -21.07
CA ASP A 148 16.83 20.70 -20.74
C ASP A 148 16.68 21.55 -19.46
N THR A 149 17.70 21.45 -18.61
CA THR A 149 17.90 22.27 -17.41
C THR A 149 19.27 22.95 -17.47
N ASP A 150 19.54 23.87 -16.55
CA ASP A 150 20.84 24.56 -16.50
C ASP A 150 22.00 23.62 -16.10
N TRP A 151 21.70 22.42 -15.59
CA TRP A 151 22.66 21.43 -15.12
C TRP A 151 22.65 20.11 -15.92
N GLY A 152 21.81 19.95 -16.95
CA GLY A 152 21.74 18.76 -17.79
C GLY A 152 20.33 18.48 -18.31
N ARG A 153 20.08 17.25 -18.78
CA ARG A 153 18.74 16.81 -19.19
C ARG A 153 18.11 15.98 -18.09
N ALA A 154 16.85 16.26 -17.80
CA ALA A 154 16.05 15.55 -16.81
C ALA A 154 14.79 14.96 -17.43
N ALA A 155 14.20 13.96 -16.77
CA ALA A 155 12.86 13.48 -17.04
C ALA A 155 12.08 13.34 -15.74
N MET A 156 10.75 13.34 -15.84
CA MET A 156 9.84 13.10 -14.73
C MET A 156 8.99 11.88 -15.01
N LEU A 157 8.75 11.06 -13.98
CA LEU A 157 7.82 9.95 -13.95
C LEU A 157 6.93 10.11 -12.71
N ILE A 158 5.66 9.75 -12.82
CA ILE A 158 4.73 9.86 -11.69
C ILE A 158 4.32 8.46 -11.25
N CYS A 159 4.75 8.10 -10.04
CA CYS A 159 4.32 6.90 -9.32
C CYS A 159 4.30 5.64 -10.23
N GLU A 160 3.12 5.17 -10.68
CA GLU A 160 2.97 3.95 -11.48
C GLU A 160 3.70 4.01 -12.82
N ASP A 161 3.99 5.19 -13.36
CA ASP A 161 4.83 5.28 -14.56
C ASP A 161 6.16 4.54 -14.39
N ALA A 162 6.78 4.64 -13.21
CA ALA A 162 8.05 3.99 -12.90
C ALA A 162 7.95 2.45 -12.77
N TRP A 163 6.74 1.87 -12.67
CA TRP A 163 6.56 0.41 -12.62
C TRP A 163 6.65 -0.25 -13.99
N HIS A 164 6.60 0.55 -15.04
CA HIS A 164 6.68 0.11 -16.43
C HIS A 164 8.08 0.44 -16.97
N SER A 165 8.93 -0.56 -17.17
CA SER A 165 10.34 -0.38 -17.56
C SER A 165 10.54 0.50 -18.80
N LEU A 166 9.59 0.48 -19.75
CA LEU A 166 9.66 1.30 -20.95
C LEU A 166 9.66 2.81 -20.69
N THR A 167 9.06 3.30 -19.62
CA THR A 167 9.03 4.74 -19.33
C THR A 167 10.40 5.27 -18.94
N GLY A 168 11.10 4.56 -18.05
CA GLY A 168 12.50 4.85 -17.72
C GLY A 168 13.42 4.73 -18.93
N THR A 169 13.20 3.71 -19.74
CA THR A 169 13.95 3.48 -21.00
C THR A 169 13.75 4.61 -22.00
N VAL A 170 12.52 5.04 -22.24
CA VAL A 170 12.22 6.17 -23.15
C VAL A 170 12.84 7.46 -22.64
N ALA A 171 12.75 7.75 -21.31
CA ALA A 171 13.40 8.91 -20.72
C ALA A 171 14.92 8.92 -20.95
N ALA A 172 15.58 7.79 -20.72
CA ALA A 172 17.02 7.65 -20.92
C ALA A 172 17.45 7.75 -22.38
N LEU A 173 16.68 7.14 -23.30
CA LEU A 173 16.91 7.23 -24.75
C LEU A 173 16.73 8.65 -25.29
N ASP A 174 15.81 9.44 -24.69
CA ASP A 174 15.64 10.87 -24.98
C ASP A 174 16.72 11.75 -24.31
N GLY A 175 17.70 11.11 -23.67
CA GLY A 175 18.92 11.74 -23.17
C GLY A 175 18.87 12.21 -21.72
N ALA A 176 17.89 11.77 -20.93
CA ALA A 176 17.86 12.09 -19.50
C ALA A 176 19.12 11.54 -18.79
N THR A 177 19.67 12.39 -17.93
CA THR A 177 20.78 12.04 -17.01
C THR A 177 20.30 11.96 -15.57
N MET A 178 19.11 12.51 -15.30
CA MET A 178 18.41 12.51 -14.02
C MET A 178 16.94 12.18 -14.27
N VAL A 179 16.39 11.22 -13.51
CA VAL A 179 14.97 10.90 -13.53
C VAL A 179 14.37 11.18 -12.16
N PHE A 180 13.38 12.06 -12.13
CA PHE A 180 12.59 12.35 -10.93
C PHE A 180 11.36 11.45 -10.92
N VAL A 181 11.23 10.61 -9.91
CA VAL A 181 10.05 9.77 -9.69
C VAL A 181 9.29 10.36 -8.50
N VAL A 182 8.26 11.15 -8.80
CA VAL A 182 7.38 11.70 -7.76
C VAL A 182 6.28 10.70 -7.46
N SER A 183 6.08 10.33 -6.19
CA SER A 183 5.21 9.22 -5.81
C SER A 183 4.38 9.51 -4.56
N ALA A 184 3.17 8.93 -4.55
CA ALA A 184 2.27 8.86 -3.40
C ALA A 184 1.84 7.41 -3.20
N SER A 185 2.81 6.56 -2.83
CA SER A 185 2.57 5.14 -2.64
C SER A 185 2.21 4.81 -1.20
N PRO A 186 0.95 4.36 -0.90
CA PRO A 186 0.58 3.92 0.42
C PRO A 186 1.39 2.70 0.85
N ALA A 187 1.78 2.67 2.12
CA ALA A 187 2.45 1.54 2.75
C ALA A 187 1.59 0.27 2.68
N ARG A 188 2.22 -0.88 2.43
CA ARG A 188 1.55 -2.19 2.37
C ARG A 188 2.46 -3.31 2.84
N GLY A 189 1.89 -4.23 3.63
CA GLY A 189 2.54 -5.45 4.07
C GLY A 189 3.41 -5.26 5.30
N VAL A 190 3.00 -5.92 6.39
CA VAL A 190 3.64 -5.87 7.71
C VAL A 190 4.21 -7.24 8.14
N TRP A 191 4.35 -8.18 7.20
CA TRP A 191 4.88 -9.50 7.50
C TRP A 191 6.40 -9.48 7.63
N PRO A 192 6.98 -10.26 8.58
CA PRO A 192 8.41 -10.36 8.79
C PRO A 192 9.15 -10.88 7.54
N ARG A 193 10.34 -10.37 7.28
CA ARG A 193 11.24 -10.83 6.22
C ARG A 193 12.66 -10.91 6.74
N GLU A 194 13.33 -12.03 6.44
CA GLU A 194 14.63 -12.36 7.03
C GLU A 194 15.75 -11.34 6.70
N ASP A 195 15.69 -10.67 5.54
CA ASP A 195 16.81 -9.87 5.01
C ASP A 195 16.51 -8.36 4.84
N GLU A 196 15.33 -7.85 5.23
CA GLU A 196 14.88 -6.55 4.72
C GLU A 196 14.56 -5.48 5.79
N GLY A 197 14.72 -5.80 7.06
CA GLY A 197 14.44 -4.86 8.16
C GLY A 197 12.94 -4.55 8.32
N GLN A 198 12.64 -3.64 9.26
CA GLN A 198 11.27 -3.25 9.64
C GLN A 198 10.69 -2.19 8.68
N VAL A 199 10.43 -2.56 7.42
CA VAL A 199 9.88 -1.67 6.41
C VAL A 199 8.66 -2.28 5.73
N PRO A 200 7.68 -1.47 5.29
CA PRO A 200 6.55 -1.97 4.51
C PRO A 200 7.00 -2.74 3.27
N ALA A 201 6.32 -3.86 2.99
CA ALA A 201 6.74 -4.79 1.93
C ALA A 201 6.87 -4.14 0.55
N ASN A 202 5.98 -3.21 0.21
CA ASN A 202 6.02 -2.53 -1.07
C ASN A 202 7.16 -1.51 -1.19
N LEU A 203 7.71 -1.01 -0.07
CA LEU A 203 8.80 -0.03 -0.11
C LEU A 203 10.08 -0.62 -0.69
N LYS A 204 10.38 -1.88 -0.38
CA LYS A 204 11.51 -2.60 -0.98
C LYS A 204 11.38 -2.81 -2.49
N ARG A 205 10.15 -2.95 -2.97
CA ARG A 205 9.90 -3.00 -4.41
C ARG A 205 10.17 -1.63 -5.06
N TRP A 206 9.78 -0.54 -4.43
CA TRP A 206 10.10 0.82 -4.89
C TRP A 206 11.60 1.09 -4.93
N GLU A 207 12.31 0.67 -3.87
CA GLU A 207 13.78 0.77 -3.82
C GLU A 207 14.41 0.05 -5.01
N ARG A 208 14.00 -1.20 -5.27
CA ARG A 208 14.51 -1.97 -6.41
C ARG A 208 14.21 -1.30 -7.75
N LEU A 209 12.97 -0.83 -7.97
CA LEU A 209 12.61 -0.15 -9.22
C LEU A 209 13.47 1.10 -9.48
N ALA A 210 13.71 1.91 -8.46
CA ALA A 210 14.55 3.10 -8.60
C ALA A 210 16.00 2.74 -8.91
N ARG A 211 16.53 1.70 -8.27
CA ARG A 211 17.87 1.17 -8.52
C ARG A 211 18.00 0.58 -9.92
N ASP A 212 17.02 -0.24 -10.34
CA ASP A 212 17.00 -0.87 -11.67
C ASP A 212 16.98 0.21 -12.77
N ILE A 213 16.14 1.26 -12.66
CA ILE A 213 16.14 2.38 -13.60
C ILE A 213 17.51 3.08 -13.63
N ALA A 214 18.12 3.30 -12.47
CA ALA A 214 19.40 3.98 -12.38
C ALA A 214 20.55 3.17 -13.02
N GLU A 215 20.63 1.89 -12.68
CA GLU A 215 21.70 0.98 -13.13
C GLU A 215 21.58 0.63 -14.61
N GLU A 216 20.39 0.25 -15.07
CA GLU A 216 20.16 -0.17 -16.46
C GLU A 216 20.48 0.95 -17.46
N HIS A 217 20.21 2.20 -17.08
CA HIS A 217 20.35 3.34 -18.00
C HIS A 217 21.54 4.26 -17.68
N GLY A 218 22.28 3.98 -16.60
CA GLY A 218 23.40 4.81 -16.15
C GLY A 218 22.94 6.26 -15.90
N VAL A 219 21.85 6.46 -15.10
CA VAL A 219 21.26 7.75 -14.76
C VAL A 219 21.12 7.90 -13.24
N PHE A 220 21.05 9.14 -12.74
CA PHE A 220 20.61 9.37 -11.38
C PHE A 220 19.09 9.20 -11.28
N VAL A 221 18.59 8.68 -10.17
CA VAL A 221 17.16 8.60 -9.88
C VAL A 221 16.87 9.20 -8.50
N ALA A 222 15.93 10.14 -8.43
CA ALA A 222 15.39 10.65 -7.18
C ALA A 222 13.93 10.22 -7.05
N LEU A 223 13.67 9.20 -6.23
CA LEU A 223 12.32 8.77 -5.86
C LEU A 223 11.87 9.51 -4.62
N VAL A 224 10.77 10.27 -4.74
CA VAL A 224 10.24 11.09 -3.66
C VAL A 224 8.82 10.64 -3.32
N ASN A 225 8.62 10.20 -2.08
CA ASN A 225 7.34 9.71 -1.57
C ASN A 225 6.69 10.71 -0.62
N LEU A 226 5.34 10.73 -0.61
CA LEU A 226 4.58 11.36 0.47
C LEU A 226 4.82 10.64 1.79
N VAL A 227 4.59 11.38 2.88
CA VAL A 227 4.49 10.83 4.23
C VAL A 227 3.17 11.29 4.86
N GLY A 228 2.60 10.50 5.78
CA GLY A 228 1.37 10.83 6.49
C GLY A 228 0.21 9.91 6.14
N THR A 229 -0.98 10.20 6.68
CA THR A 229 -2.17 9.35 6.51
C THR A 229 -3.29 10.12 5.84
N GLU A 230 -3.99 9.49 4.90
CA GLU A 230 -5.14 10.03 4.21
C GLU A 230 -6.26 8.99 4.20
N GLY A 231 -7.33 9.23 4.98
CA GLY A 231 -8.49 8.33 5.01
C GLY A 231 -8.13 6.88 5.35
N GLY A 232 -7.30 6.66 6.36
CA GLY A 232 -6.87 5.33 6.78
C GLY A 232 -5.78 4.70 5.91
N LYS A 233 -5.33 5.37 4.85
CA LYS A 233 -4.22 4.92 3.99
C LYS A 233 -2.97 5.69 4.40
N THR A 234 -1.92 5.00 4.81
CA THR A 234 -0.70 5.62 5.34
C THR A 234 0.41 5.59 4.31
N PHE A 235 1.02 6.74 4.05
CA PHE A 235 2.23 6.90 3.25
C PHE A 235 3.44 6.83 4.16
N SER A 236 4.36 5.92 3.89
CA SER A 236 5.50 5.68 4.77
C SER A 236 6.67 6.64 4.56
N GLY A 237 6.68 7.45 3.52
CA GLY A 237 7.88 8.16 3.14
C GLY A 237 8.95 7.21 2.59
N GLY A 238 10.19 7.29 3.10
CA GLY A 238 11.30 6.47 2.64
C GLY A 238 11.78 6.85 1.23
N SER A 239 11.78 8.14 0.92
CA SER A 239 12.34 8.69 -0.32
C SER A 239 13.80 8.32 -0.47
N ILE A 240 14.26 8.01 -1.70
CA ILE A 240 15.63 7.58 -1.97
C ILE A 240 16.24 8.32 -3.16
N ILE A 241 17.57 8.45 -3.14
CA ILE A 241 18.36 8.92 -4.27
C ILE A 241 19.33 7.81 -4.66
N CYS A 242 19.27 7.37 -5.91
CA CYS A 242 20.15 6.35 -6.48
C CYS A 242 21.19 6.98 -7.41
N GLY A 243 22.42 6.50 -7.31
CA GLY A 243 23.50 6.77 -8.25
C GLY A 243 23.39 5.92 -9.52
N PRO A 244 24.14 6.28 -10.58
CA PRO A 244 24.06 5.62 -11.88
C PRO A 244 24.53 4.16 -11.91
N HIS A 245 25.12 3.64 -10.83
CA HIS A 245 25.44 2.23 -10.63
C HIS A 245 24.35 1.47 -9.83
N GLY A 246 23.18 2.06 -9.64
CA GLY A 246 22.10 1.48 -8.82
C GLY A 246 22.38 1.52 -7.31
N ASP A 247 23.39 2.24 -6.88
CA ASP A 247 23.74 2.41 -5.48
C ASP A 247 22.87 3.46 -4.80
N ILE A 248 22.45 3.20 -3.57
CA ILE A 248 21.66 4.17 -2.77
C ILE A 248 22.62 5.21 -2.22
N ARG A 249 22.46 6.45 -2.64
CA ARG A 249 23.26 7.60 -2.19
C ARG A 249 22.72 8.25 -0.92
N ALA A 250 21.40 8.28 -0.80
CA ALA A 250 20.70 8.81 0.38
C ALA A 250 19.31 8.21 0.50
N GLN A 251 18.83 8.07 1.73
CA GLN A 251 17.49 7.57 2.05
C GLN A 251 16.89 8.37 3.20
N ALA A 252 15.67 8.86 3.01
CA ALA A 252 14.91 9.55 4.05
C ALA A 252 14.32 8.55 5.07
N PRO A 253 14.09 8.98 6.32
CA PRO A 253 13.45 8.15 7.33
C PRO A 253 12.02 7.79 6.94
N LEU A 254 11.48 6.76 7.59
CA LEU A 254 10.07 6.41 7.48
C LEU A 254 9.26 7.27 8.47
N TRP A 255 8.00 7.53 8.11
CA TRP A 255 6.95 8.14 8.94
C TRP A 255 7.12 9.63 9.28
N ASP A 256 8.24 10.24 8.94
CA ASP A 256 8.55 11.63 9.30
C ASP A 256 8.74 12.53 8.07
N GLU A 257 8.34 13.79 8.20
CA GLU A 257 8.71 14.83 7.23
C GLU A 257 10.22 15.07 7.27
N THR A 258 10.83 15.21 6.10
CA THR A 258 12.29 15.33 6.02
C THR A 258 12.70 16.16 4.82
N ILE A 259 13.68 17.03 5.02
CA ILE A 259 14.45 17.70 3.97
C ILE A 259 15.80 16.99 3.87
N MET A 260 16.01 16.22 2.80
CA MET A 260 17.21 15.44 2.57
C MET A 260 18.05 16.07 1.48
N SER A 261 19.27 16.50 1.78
CA SER A 261 20.19 17.19 0.86
C SER A 261 21.37 16.31 0.47
N ILE A 262 21.78 16.38 -0.79
CA ILE A 262 22.93 15.65 -1.33
C ILE A 262 23.61 16.42 -2.46
N SER A 263 24.91 16.21 -2.62
CA SER A 263 25.70 16.67 -3.78
C SER A 263 25.98 15.49 -4.69
N LEU A 264 25.62 15.59 -5.97
CA LEU A 264 25.83 14.59 -7.00
C LEU A 264 26.93 15.02 -7.95
N ASP A 265 27.86 14.11 -8.23
CA ASP A 265 28.96 14.34 -9.19
C ASP A 265 28.53 13.85 -10.59
N PRO A 266 28.34 14.75 -11.60
CA PRO A 266 27.98 14.33 -12.95
C PRO A 266 28.98 13.37 -13.61
N GLN A 267 30.22 13.32 -13.14
CA GLN A 267 31.21 12.38 -13.65
C GLN A 267 30.86 10.92 -13.31
N ASP A 268 30.00 10.68 -12.30
CA ASP A 268 29.50 9.32 -12.02
C ASP A 268 28.72 8.74 -13.20
N LEU A 269 28.02 9.58 -13.98
CA LEU A 269 27.34 9.14 -15.21
C LEU A 269 28.35 8.59 -16.23
N THR A 270 29.45 9.29 -16.43
CA THR A 270 30.50 8.85 -17.37
C THR A 270 31.14 7.55 -16.88
N ARG A 271 31.43 7.47 -15.58
CA ARG A 271 32.00 6.25 -14.97
C ARG A 271 31.06 5.05 -15.16
N ALA A 272 29.79 5.19 -14.77
CA ALA A 272 28.81 4.11 -14.87
C ALA A 272 28.60 3.64 -16.33
N ARG A 273 28.48 4.59 -17.27
CA ARG A 273 28.29 4.26 -18.70
C ARG A 273 29.55 3.71 -19.36
N SER A 274 30.73 3.98 -18.80
CA SER A 274 31.98 3.36 -19.25
C SER A 274 32.15 1.94 -18.71
N ASP A 275 31.72 1.71 -17.47
CA ASP A 275 31.81 0.39 -16.83
C ASP A 275 30.77 -0.59 -17.40
N ALA A 276 29.55 -0.10 -17.69
CA ALA A 276 28.47 -0.88 -18.28
C ALA A 276 27.74 -0.06 -19.36
N PRO A 277 28.09 -0.16 -20.66
CA PRO A 277 27.55 0.68 -21.73
C PRO A 277 26.15 0.26 -22.21
N LEU A 278 25.28 -0.21 -21.29
CA LEU A 278 23.97 -0.80 -21.57
C LEU A 278 23.05 0.13 -22.39
N LEU A 279 23.06 1.44 -22.08
CA LEU A 279 22.27 2.41 -22.84
C LEU A 279 22.74 2.54 -24.30
N THR A 280 24.06 2.49 -24.54
CA THR A 280 24.63 2.55 -25.88
C THR A 280 24.29 1.30 -26.69
N ASP A 281 24.35 0.13 -26.05
CA ASP A 281 23.95 -1.14 -26.66
C ASP A 281 22.46 -1.12 -27.03
N LEU A 282 21.62 -0.62 -26.11
CA LEU A 282 20.19 -0.46 -26.37
C LEU A 282 19.92 0.50 -27.53
N GLN A 283 20.59 1.67 -27.57
CA GLN A 283 20.47 2.63 -28.69
C GLN A 283 20.81 1.98 -30.03
N THR A 284 21.85 1.16 -30.07
CA THR A 284 22.28 0.44 -31.26
C THR A 284 21.24 -0.58 -31.71
N MET A 285 20.63 -1.30 -30.77
CA MET A 285 19.64 -2.34 -31.05
C MET A 285 18.21 -1.83 -31.24
N MET A 286 17.93 -0.59 -30.85
CA MET A 286 16.57 -0.02 -30.88
C MET A 286 15.86 -0.15 -32.24
N PRO A 287 16.48 0.14 -33.42
CA PRO A 287 15.80 -0.02 -34.70
C PRO A 287 15.35 -1.47 -34.98
N HIS A 288 16.06 -2.45 -34.41
CA HIS A 288 15.71 -3.87 -34.55
C HIS A 288 14.59 -4.26 -33.60
N LEU A 289 14.61 -3.75 -32.36
CA LEU A 289 13.57 -3.99 -31.35
C LEU A 289 12.25 -3.38 -31.78
N MET A 290 12.26 -2.14 -32.29
CA MET A 290 11.04 -1.47 -32.78
C MET A 290 10.37 -2.26 -33.91
N ARG A 291 11.12 -2.77 -34.91
CA ARG A 291 10.56 -3.66 -35.93
C ARG A 291 9.90 -4.91 -35.34
N ASN A 292 10.44 -5.47 -34.26
CA ASN A 292 9.82 -6.60 -33.57
C ASN A 292 8.50 -6.19 -32.88
N VAL A 293 8.47 -5.00 -32.26
CA VAL A 293 7.24 -4.46 -31.64
C VAL A 293 6.17 -4.21 -32.71
N ASP A 294 6.52 -3.56 -33.82
CA ASP A 294 5.61 -3.30 -34.92
C ASP A 294 5.00 -4.61 -35.47
N ARG A 295 5.84 -5.62 -35.67
CA ARG A 295 5.39 -6.95 -36.10
C ARG A 295 4.42 -7.60 -35.08
N ILE A 296 4.71 -7.50 -33.78
CA ILE A 296 3.84 -8.03 -32.72
C ILE A 296 2.48 -7.29 -32.74
N GLN A 297 2.51 -5.96 -32.89
CA GLN A 297 1.29 -5.14 -32.98
C GLN A 297 0.46 -5.46 -34.20
N ALA A 298 1.10 -5.79 -35.32
CA ALA A 298 0.44 -6.26 -36.54
C ALA A 298 -0.14 -7.68 -36.41
N GLY A 299 0.04 -8.36 -35.30
CA GLY A 299 -0.45 -9.73 -35.07
C GLY A 299 0.35 -10.81 -35.80
N GLU A 300 1.49 -10.44 -36.39
CA GLU A 300 2.36 -11.39 -37.08
C GLU A 300 3.07 -12.28 -36.07
N ARG A 301 2.62 -13.53 -35.92
CA ARG A 301 3.33 -14.56 -35.19
C ARG A 301 4.36 -15.22 -36.08
N LEU A 302 5.63 -15.25 -35.69
CA LEU A 302 6.60 -16.13 -36.31
C LEU A 302 6.12 -17.57 -36.14
N ALA A 303 5.76 -18.21 -37.23
CA ALA A 303 5.72 -19.67 -37.24
C ALA A 303 7.15 -20.15 -36.98
N LEU A 304 7.37 -20.79 -35.85
CA LEU A 304 8.59 -21.53 -35.59
C LEU A 304 8.53 -22.76 -36.52
N SER A 305 9.02 -22.63 -37.74
CA SER A 305 9.36 -23.78 -38.56
C SER A 305 10.66 -24.34 -37.96
N PHE A 306 10.53 -25.39 -37.17
CA PHE A 306 11.68 -26.26 -36.93
C PHE A 306 11.90 -26.97 -38.27
N ASP A 307 12.93 -26.54 -39.00
CA ASP A 307 13.40 -27.23 -40.18
C ASP A 307 14.01 -28.56 -39.68
N ASP A 308 13.39 -29.66 -40.02
CA ASP A 308 13.82 -31.03 -39.67
C ASP A 308 15.02 -31.52 -40.52
N GLY A 309 15.72 -30.58 -41.14
CA GLY A 309 16.97 -30.87 -41.85
C GLY A 309 16.79 -31.65 -43.17
N SER A 310 15.60 -31.69 -43.79
CA SER A 310 15.44 -32.22 -45.12
C SER A 310 15.84 -31.18 -46.17
N THR A 311 17.03 -31.34 -46.75
CA THR A 311 17.55 -30.56 -47.87
C THR A 311 16.82 -30.94 -49.15
N ASP A 312 15.89 -30.08 -49.59
CA ASP A 312 15.58 -30.00 -51.04
C ASP A 312 15.54 -28.53 -51.45
N GLY A 313 16.57 -28.13 -52.20
CA GLY A 313 16.77 -26.80 -52.71
C GLY A 313 15.87 -26.54 -53.95
N GLY A 314 14.97 -25.58 -53.83
CA GLY A 314 14.32 -24.97 -54.99
C GLY A 314 14.26 -23.44 -54.81
N PRO A 315 14.48 -22.64 -55.87
CA PRO A 315 14.66 -21.21 -55.75
C PRO A 315 13.32 -20.48 -55.51
N MET A 316 13.31 -19.60 -54.52
CA MET A 316 12.20 -18.67 -54.25
C MET A 316 12.12 -17.60 -55.35
N THR A 317 11.00 -17.54 -56.04
CA THR A 317 10.57 -16.38 -56.81
C THR A 317 9.62 -15.49 -55.99
N PRO A 318 9.73 -14.17 -56.07
CA PRO A 318 8.84 -13.27 -55.31
C PRO A 318 7.51 -13.12 -56.05
N ALA A 319 6.40 -13.44 -55.41
CA ALA A 319 5.06 -13.20 -55.93
C ALA A 319 4.54 -11.83 -55.52
N GLY A 320 4.03 -11.14 -56.52
CA GLY A 320 3.56 -9.77 -56.47
C GLY A 320 2.21 -9.58 -55.79
N ARG A 321 1.93 -8.31 -55.55
CA ARG A 321 0.66 -7.74 -55.08
C ARG A 321 -0.47 -7.94 -56.10
N HIS A 322 -1.67 -8.16 -55.58
CA HIS A 322 -3.04 -7.75 -55.98
C HIS A 322 -4.01 -8.72 -55.28
N GLY A 323 -5.12 -8.37 -54.71
CA GLY A 323 -6.11 -7.30 -54.81
C GLY A 323 -7.44 -7.91 -54.42
N ASP A 324 -8.19 -7.19 -53.67
CA ASP A 324 -9.66 -7.20 -53.56
C ASP A 324 -10.48 -8.48 -53.32
N GLY A 325 -11.29 -8.44 -52.27
CA GLY A 325 -12.71 -8.75 -52.38
C GLY A 325 -13.24 -9.96 -51.60
N GLU A 326 -14.21 -9.63 -50.79
CA GLU A 326 -15.42 -10.39 -50.45
C GLU A 326 -15.52 -11.12 -49.11
N ARG A 327 -16.58 -10.69 -48.42
CA ARG A 327 -17.20 -11.31 -47.24
C ARG A 327 -17.82 -12.65 -47.56
N ALA A 328 -17.71 -13.62 -46.66
CA ALA A 328 -18.78 -14.62 -46.46
C ALA A 328 -18.63 -15.29 -45.08
N ASP A 329 -19.67 -15.17 -44.31
CA ASP A 329 -20.37 -16.04 -43.37
C ASP A 329 -19.65 -17.17 -42.63
N ALA A 330 -19.94 -17.17 -41.31
CA ALA A 330 -19.75 -18.28 -40.39
C ALA A 330 -20.63 -19.51 -40.72
N PRO A 331 -20.28 -20.70 -40.28
CA PRO A 331 -21.20 -21.37 -39.37
C PRO A 331 -20.55 -22.04 -38.14
N SER A 332 -21.44 -22.12 -37.13
CA SER A 332 -21.38 -22.87 -35.88
C SER A 332 -21.19 -24.39 -36.08
N THR A 333 -20.67 -25.04 -35.08
CA THR A 333 -21.17 -26.18 -34.29
C THR A 333 -20.08 -27.17 -33.88
N GLU A 334 -20.14 -27.45 -32.58
CA GLU A 334 -20.25 -28.75 -31.90
C GLU A 334 -19.02 -29.65 -31.71
N ASP A 335 -18.84 -29.86 -30.38
CA ASP A 335 -18.49 -31.09 -29.65
C ASP A 335 -17.50 -32.12 -30.23
N SER A 336 -16.47 -32.36 -29.45
CA SER A 336 -16.14 -33.76 -29.11
C SER A 336 -15.28 -33.89 -27.84
N HIS A 337 -15.88 -34.56 -26.85
CA HIS A 337 -15.25 -35.19 -25.71
C HIS A 337 -14.21 -36.22 -26.15
N ALA A 338 -13.07 -36.25 -25.51
CA ALA A 338 -12.28 -37.47 -25.41
C ALA A 338 -11.69 -37.61 -23.99
N THR A 339 -12.26 -38.53 -23.27
CA THR A 339 -11.85 -39.14 -22.02
C THR A 339 -10.56 -39.94 -22.22
N LEU A 340 -9.58 -39.77 -21.34
CA LEU A 340 -8.62 -40.86 -21.06
C LEU A 340 -8.33 -40.95 -19.58
N THR A 341 -8.69 -42.12 -19.10
CA THR A 341 -8.60 -42.62 -17.71
C THR A 341 -7.23 -43.20 -17.40
N SER A 342 -6.91 -43.10 -16.11
CA SER A 342 -6.25 -44.08 -15.23
C SER A 342 -4.74 -44.31 -15.28
N GLY A 343 -4.19 -44.30 -14.07
CA GLY A 343 -2.89 -44.90 -13.74
C GLY A 343 -2.39 -44.48 -12.36
N ALA A 344 -3.09 -44.90 -11.31
CA ALA A 344 -2.57 -44.85 -9.94
C ALA A 344 -1.73 -46.10 -9.65
N LYS A 345 -0.65 -45.94 -8.90
CA LYS A 345 -0.17 -46.79 -7.79
C LYS A 345 1.22 -46.29 -7.33
N GLU A 346 1.24 -45.80 -6.11
CA GLU A 346 1.71 -46.42 -4.88
C GLU A 346 3.25 -46.67 -4.80
N MET A 347 3.97 -45.97 -3.93
CA MET A 347 4.39 -46.54 -2.63
C MET A 347 5.22 -45.59 -1.78
N SER A 348 4.78 -45.49 -0.55
CA SER A 348 5.44 -44.98 0.64
C SER A 348 6.78 -45.67 0.93
N ARG A 349 7.76 -44.92 1.44
CA ARG A 349 8.56 -45.30 2.63
C ARG A 349 9.42 -44.14 3.16
N ILE A 350 9.21 -43.92 4.43
CA ILE A 350 9.96 -43.08 5.36
C ILE A 350 11.36 -43.67 5.57
N THR A 351 12.41 -42.82 5.57
CA THR A 351 13.60 -43.10 6.39
C THR A 351 14.28 -41.81 6.89
N LYS A 352 14.63 -41.87 8.14
CA LYS A 352 15.12 -40.85 9.05
C LYS A 352 16.48 -40.28 8.66
N ALA A 353 16.63 -38.97 8.98
CA ALA A 353 17.88 -38.22 8.99
C ALA A 353 18.95 -38.82 9.92
N ARG A 354 20.18 -38.81 9.48
CA ARG A 354 21.37 -38.94 10.33
C ARG A 354 22.42 -37.94 9.87
N ALA A 355 22.80 -37.06 10.78
CA ALA A 355 23.86 -36.10 10.62
C ALA A 355 25.21 -36.82 10.44
N THR A 356 26.02 -36.35 9.51
CA THR A 356 27.45 -36.71 9.48
C THR A 356 28.35 -35.54 9.05
N LYS A 357 29.39 -35.43 9.84
CA LYS A 357 30.52 -34.54 9.91
C LYS A 357 31.22 -34.23 8.56
N GLN A 358 31.77 -33.01 8.50
CA GLN A 358 32.82 -32.61 7.52
C GLN A 358 34.07 -33.50 7.63
N PRO A 359 34.78 -33.75 6.52
CA PRO A 359 36.17 -34.11 6.53
C PRO A 359 37.07 -33.04 5.93
N SER A 360 38.29 -33.01 6.53
CA SER A 360 39.44 -32.18 6.31
C SER A 360 40.10 -32.33 4.93
N ALA A 361 40.80 -31.25 4.54
CA ALA A 361 41.65 -31.18 3.36
C ALA A 361 42.81 -32.22 3.36
N GLY A 362 43.09 -32.79 2.21
CA GLY A 362 44.32 -33.55 1.94
C GLY A 362 44.32 -34.17 0.54
N ASP A 363 45.29 -33.73 -0.17
CA ASP A 363 46.06 -34.39 -1.24
C ASP A 363 45.56 -34.34 -2.70
N ARG A 364 46.36 -33.67 -3.52
CA ARG A 364 46.26 -33.56 -4.97
C ARG A 364 47.03 -34.67 -5.65
N THR A 365 46.35 -35.56 -6.36
CA THR A 365 46.93 -36.23 -7.53
C THR A 365 45.86 -36.33 -8.62
N ARG A 366 46.14 -35.71 -9.78
CA ARG A 366 45.36 -35.88 -11.01
C ARG A 366 45.60 -37.27 -11.61
N PRO A 367 44.55 -37.92 -12.13
CA PRO A 367 44.64 -38.52 -13.45
C PRO A 367 43.53 -38.01 -14.38
N SER A 368 43.92 -37.78 -15.63
CA SER A 368 43.06 -37.49 -16.77
C SER A 368 42.09 -38.65 -17.02
N ARG A 369 40.78 -38.36 -17.01
CA ARG A 369 39.78 -39.24 -17.63
C ARG A 369 38.73 -38.36 -18.32
N ASN A 370 38.63 -38.56 -19.64
CA ASN A 370 37.47 -38.16 -20.43
C ASN A 370 36.22 -38.87 -19.90
N GLY A 371 35.45 -38.17 -19.14
CA GLY A 371 34.12 -38.51 -18.68
C GLY A 371 33.52 -37.25 -18.12
N SER A 372 32.54 -36.70 -18.79
CA SER A 372 31.78 -35.55 -18.27
C SER A 372 31.14 -35.94 -16.94
N GLU A 373 31.64 -35.39 -15.82
CA GLU A 373 30.94 -35.48 -14.56
C GLU A 373 29.52 -34.90 -14.76
N PRO A 374 28.49 -35.56 -14.24
CA PRO A 374 27.13 -35.05 -14.36
C PRO A 374 27.06 -33.69 -13.68
N ILE A 375 26.52 -32.70 -14.40
CA ILE A 375 26.27 -31.38 -13.87
C ILE A 375 25.34 -31.51 -12.67
N PRO A 376 25.66 -30.97 -11.47
CA PRO A 376 24.83 -31.08 -10.31
C PRO A 376 23.50 -30.37 -10.54
N VAL A 377 22.40 -31.12 -10.38
CA VAL A 377 21.03 -30.55 -10.48
C VAL A 377 20.70 -29.88 -9.15
N MET A 378 20.75 -28.55 -9.11
CA MET A 378 20.14 -27.79 -8.03
C MET A 378 18.62 -27.77 -8.23
N ARG A 379 17.90 -28.39 -7.31
CA ARG A 379 16.44 -28.18 -7.22
C ARG A 379 16.22 -26.91 -6.43
N ALA A 380 15.82 -25.84 -7.11
CA ALA A 380 15.32 -24.66 -6.43
C ALA A 380 14.09 -25.07 -5.58
N ALA A 381 14.05 -24.61 -4.34
CA ALA A 381 12.84 -24.70 -3.55
C ALA A 381 11.72 -23.99 -4.32
N ALA A 382 10.58 -24.64 -4.48
CA ALA A 382 9.43 -23.99 -5.08
C ALA A 382 9.10 -22.74 -4.25
N ALA A 383 8.90 -21.60 -4.93
CA ALA A 383 8.43 -20.40 -4.27
C ALA A 383 7.15 -20.75 -3.47
N PRO A 384 6.98 -20.23 -2.26
CA PRO A 384 5.79 -20.51 -1.47
C PRO A 384 4.56 -20.04 -2.25
N ALA A 385 3.78 -20.98 -2.75
CA ALA A 385 2.54 -20.71 -3.46
C ALA A 385 1.44 -20.44 -2.42
N GLY A 386 1.16 -19.19 -2.13
CA GLY A 386 0.13 -18.82 -1.15
C GLY A 386 0.03 -17.32 -0.91
N PRO A 387 -0.95 -16.91 -0.11
CA PRO A 387 -1.05 -15.55 0.37
C PRO A 387 0.13 -15.21 1.30
N PRO A 388 0.35 -13.93 1.62
CA PRO A 388 1.29 -13.51 2.65
C PRO A 388 1.04 -14.26 3.96
N PRO A 389 2.09 -14.54 4.76
CA PRO A 389 1.93 -15.19 6.05
C PRO A 389 1.07 -14.35 7.00
N LEU A 390 0.48 -15.02 8.01
CA LEU A 390 -0.28 -14.35 9.07
C LEU A 390 0.62 -13.80 10.19
N GLU A 391 1.89 -14.13 10.15
CA GLU A 391 2.89 -13.55 11.06
C GLU A 391 3.10 -12.08 10.71
N ILE A 392 3.19 -11.24 11.74
CA ILE A 392 3.44 -9.79 11.59
C ILE A 392 4.77 -9.40 12.21
N ASP A 393 5.39 -8.38 11.65
CA ASP A 393 6.39 -7.59 12.35
C ASP A 393 5.63 -6.68 13.34
N ALA A 394 5.65 -7.08 14.62
CA ALA A 394 4.85 -6.42 15.65
C ALA A 394 5.35 -4.99 15.97
N GLU A 395 6.65 -4.71 15.83
CA GLU A 395 7.22 -3.39 16.06
C GLU A 395 6.82 -2.43 14.92
N LEU A 396 6.99 -2.86 13.67
CA LEU A 396 6.54 -2.10 12.50
C LEU A 396 5.02 -1.85 12.55
N THR A 397 4.24 -2.89 12.89
CA THR A 397 2.78 -2.78 12.99
C THR A 397 2.38 -1.79 14.08
N THR A 398 3.02 -1.84 15.25
CA THR A 398 2.78 -0.89 16.34
C THR A 398 3.07 0.55 15.91
N THR A 399 4.24 0.78 15.33
CA THR A 399 4.66 2.10 14.85
C THR A 399 3.67 2.67 13.84
N TRP A 400 3.22 1.84 12.92
CA TRP A 400 2.23 2.22 11.92
C TRP A 400 0.88 2.58 12.53
N LEU A 401 0.34 1.72 13.41
CA LEU A 401 -0.97 1.96 14.04
C LEU A 401 -0.95 3.16 14.99
N VAL A 402 0.16 3.39 15.69
CA VAL A 402 0.35 4.58 16.54
C VAL A 402 0.39 5.86 15.68
N SER A 403 1.11 5.84 14.55
CA SER A 403 1.14 6.97 13.62
C SER A 403 -0.25 7.23 13.05
N PHE A 404 -0.95 6.18 12.60
CA PHE A 404 -2.34 6.27 12.12
C PHE A 404 -3.25 6.94 13.16
N LEU A 405 -3.21 6.49 14.41
CA LEU A 405 -4.05 7.09 15.47
C LEU A 405 -3.72 8.57 15.66
N ARG A 406 -2.45 8.95 15.81
CA ARG A 406 -2.05 10.36 15.99
C ARG A 406 -2.60 11.25 14.90
N GLU A 407 -2.45 10.84 13.65
CA GLU A 407 -2.88 11.62 12.49
C GLU A 407 -4.40 11.73 12.37
N GLU A 408 -5.13 10.63 12.65
CA GLU A 408 -6.58 10.66 12.61
C GLU A 408 -7.20 11.53 13.73
N PHE A 409 -6.56 11.58 14.89
CA PHE A 409 -6.95 12.48 15.98
C PHE A 409 -6.63 13.94 15.65
N GLU A 410 -5.45 14.22 15.16
CA GLU A 410 -5.03 15.57 14.73
C GLU A 410 -5.96 16.13 13.65
N ARG A 411 -6.25 15.32 12.63
CA ARG A 411 -7.12 15.70 11.51
C ARG A 411 -8.53 16.08 11.95
N ARG A 412 -9.07 15.37 12.95
CA ARG A 412 -10.41 15.63 13.49
C ARG A 412 -10.43 16.64 14.64
N ALA A 413 -9.29 17.21 14.97
CA ALA A 413 -9.11 18.16 16.07
C ALA A 413 -9.53 17.60 17.45
N PHE A 414 -9.35 16.29 17.67
CA PHE A 414 -9.55 15.68 18.98
C PHE A 414 -8.20 15.43 19.66
N GLN A 415 -8.17 15.60 20.97
CA GLN A 415 -6.98 15.32 21.79
C GLN A 415 -7.16 14.06 22.66
N LYS A 416 -8.39 13.63 22.88
CA LYS A 416 -8.73 12.52 23.77
C LYS A 416 -9.40 11.39 23.04
N ALA A 417 -9.06 10.16 23.40
CA ALA A 417 -9.73 8.94 22.99
C ALA A 417 -10.70 8.46 24.06
N VAL A 418 -11.85 7.92 23.64
CA VAL A 418 -12.72 7.13 24.49
C VAL A 418 -12.95 5.78 23.84
N LEU A 419 -12.83 4.70 24.61
CA LEU A 419 -13.02 3.34 24.11
C LEU A 419 -13.75 2.45 25.11
N GLY A 420 -14.49 1.48 24.61
CA GLY A 420 -15.09 0.43 25.42
C GLY A 420 -14.03 -0.59 25.83
N LEU A 421 -13.83 -0.80 27.13
CA LEU A 421 -12.85 -1.76 27.64
C LEU A 421 -13.60 -2.97 28.24
N SER A 422 -13.72 -4.03 27.44
CA SER A 422 -14.45 -5.24 27.79
C SER A 422 -13.68 -6.24 28.67
N GLY A 423 -12.37 -6.05 28.80
CA GLY A 423 -11.46 -7.03 29.41
C GLY A 423 -11.07 -8.17 28.45
N GLY A 424 -11.40 -8.05 27.15
CA GLY A 424 -10.90 -8.90 26.07
C GLY A 424 -9.67 -8.31 25.40
N VAL A 425 -8.95 -9.16 24.63
CA VAL A 425 -7.66 -8.82 24.02
C VAL A 425 -7.74 -7.63 23.05
N ASP A 426 -8.80 -7.55 22.20
CA ASP A 426 -8.93 -6.49 21.19
C ASP A 426 -9.04 -5.11 21.86
N SER A 427 -9.92 -4.97 22.85
CA SER A 427 -10.10 -3.73 23.58
C SER A 427 -8.84 -3.35 24.39
N ALA A 428 -8.11 -4.34 24.90
CA ALA A 428 -6.84 -4.12 25.57
C ALA A 428 -5.77 -3.60 24.59
N VAL A 429 -5.57 -4.25 23.43
CA VAL A 429 -4.63 -3.79 22.40
C VAL A 429 -4.96 -2.37 21.93
N THR A 430 -6.26 -2.09 21.68
CA THR A 430 -6.69 -0.73 21.31
C THR A 430 -6.35 0.31 22.38
N ALA A 431 -6.51 -0.03 23.67
CA ALA A 431 -6.13 0.86 24.77
C ALA A 431 -4.61 1.11 24.82
N PHE A 432 -3.78 0.07 24.64
CA PHE A 432 -2.32 0.20 24.59
C PHE A 432 -1.87 1.08 23.43
N LEU A 433 -2.41 0.86 22.23
CA LEU A 433 -2.10 1.67 21.04
C LEU A 433 -2.53 3.14 21.24
N SER A 434 -3.73 3.36 21.80
CA SER A 434 -4.24 4.71 22.06
C SER A 434 -3.39 5.45 23.11
N ALA A 435 -2.96 4.77 24.16
CA ALA A 435 -2.10 5.35 25.18
C ALA A 435 -0.70 5.69 24.62
N GLN A 436 -0.14 4.87 23.74
CA GLN A 436 1.12 5.18 23.06
C GLN A 436 0.99 6.33 22.06
N ALA A 437 -0.17 6.44 21.41
CA ALA A 437 -0.39 7.48 20.43
C ALA A 437 -0.61 8.86 21.04
N LEU A 438 -1.41 8.95 22.10
CA LEU A 438 -1.97 10.20 22.64
C LEU A 438 -1.44 10.58 24.03
N GLY A 439 -0.78 9.67 24.72
CA GLY A 439 -0.48 9.75 26.14
C GLY A 439 -1.61 9.16 27.01
N PRO A 440 -1.29 8.49 28.12
CA PRO A 440 -2.27 7.83 28.98
C PRO A 440 -3.31 8.78 29.56
N GLU A 441 -2.94 10.03 29.84
CA GLU A 441 -3.82 11.09 30.35
C GLU A 441 -4.92 11.51 29.36
N ASN A 442 -4.78 11.12 28.08
CA ASN A 442 -5.71 11.44 27.01
C ASN A 442 -6.57 10.23 26.59
N VAL A 443 -6.57 9.15 27.38
CA VAL A 443 -7.36 7.95 27.09
C VAL A 443 -8.36 7.68 28.20
N VAL A 444 -9.63 7.56 27.83
CA VAL A 444 -10.74 7.22 28.74
C VAL A 444 -11.27 5.83 28.39
N ALA A 445 -11.09 4.88 29.28
CA ALA A 445 -11.60 3.51 29.15
C ALA A 445 -12.94 3.38 29.87
N VAL A 446 -13.98 2.97 29.12
CA VAL A 446 -15.35 2.82 29.66
C VAL A 446 -15.68 1.33 29.78
N ARG A 447 -15.87 0.86 31.01
CA ARG A 447 -16.42 -0.46 31.29
C ARG A 447 -17.94 -0.35 31.37
N MET A 448 -18.64 -1.20 30.65
CA MET A 448 -20.10 -1.16 30.50
C MET A 448 -20.70 -2.53 30.83
N PRO A 449 -20.64 -2.95 32.12
CA PRO A 449 -21.18 -4.24 32.52
C PRO A 449 -22.71 -4.27 32.40
N TYR A 450 -23.22 -5.42 32.04
CA TYR A 450 -24.60 -5.83 32.27
C TYR A 450 -24.63 -6.84 33.42
N ARG A 451 -25.73 -7.06 34.09
CA ARG A 451 -25.83 -7.94 35.28
C ARG A 451 -25.26 -9.35 35.10
N THR A 452 -25.24 -9.88 33.87
CA THR A 452 -24.69 -11.20 33.54
C THR A 452 -23.22 -11.13 33.07
N SER A 453 -22.63 -9.93 33.01
CA SER A 453 -21.21 -9.80 32.61
C SER A 453 -20.30 -10.47 33.64
N SER A 454 -19.28 -11.15 33.14
CA SER A 454 -18.29 -11.87 33.94
C SER A 454 -17.51 -10.93 34.88
N ALA A 455 -17.37 -11.31 36.14
CA ALA A 455 -16.50 -10.60 37.09
C ALA A 455 -15.04 -10.55 36.61
N ASP A 456 -14.57 -11.60 35.93
CA ASP A 456 -13.23 -11.65 35.36
C ASP A 456 -13.03 -10.60 34.26
N SER A 457 -14.06 -10.32 33.46
CA SER A 457 -14.01 -9.28 32.43
C SER A 457 -13.74 -7.90 33.04
N LEU A 458 -14.40 -7.58 34.16
CA LEU A 458 -14.19 -6.32 34.89
C LEU A 458 -12.81 -6.25 35.54
N ALA A 459 -12.34 -7.37 36.12
CA ALA A 459 -11.01 -7.47 36.71
C ALA A 459 -9.91 -7.30 35.66
N HIS A 460 -10.05 -7.96 34.49
CA HIS A 460 -9.11 -7.84 33.38
C HIS A 460 -9.08 -6.41 32.82
N ALA A 461 -10.23 -5.76 32.66
CA ALA A 461 -10.29 -4.36 32.27
C ALA A 461 -9.57 -3.45 33.30
N GLN A 462 -9.72 -3.73 34.61
CA GLN A 462 -9.00 -2.99 35.65
C GLN A 462 -7.48 -3.17 35.53
N LEU A 463 -6.99 -4.39 35.26
CA LEU A 463 -5.55 -4.62 35.06
C LEU A 463 -4.98 -3.77 33.91
N VAL A 464 -5.73 -3.59 32.82
CA VAL A 464 -5.30 -2.72 31.72
C VAL A 464 -5.26 -1.25 32.14
N ILE A 465 -6.31 -0.77 32.84
CA ILE A 465 -6.38 0.60 33.34
C ILE A 465 -5.18 0.89 34.27
N ASP A 466 -4.93 0.01 35.21
CA ASP A 466 -3.83 0.18 36.17
C ASP A 466 -2.46 0.13 35.52
N LYS A 467 -2.27 -0.79 34.56
CA LYS A 467 -1.01 -0.95 33.85
C LYS A 467 -0.67 0.25 32.96
N LEU A 468 -1.67 0.84 32.31
CA LEU A 468 -1.50 1.99 31.44
C LEU A 468 -1.56 3.33 32.17
N GLY A 469 -2.15 3.38 33.37
CA GLY A 469 -2.39 4.64 34.09
C GLY A 469 -3.44 5.53 33.41
N ILE A 470 -4.40 4.94 32.69
CA ILE A 470 -5.45 5.65 31.97
C ILE A 470 -6.70 5.88 32.84
N GLU A 471 -7.54 6.85 32.46
CA GLU A 471 -8.81 7.08 33.18
C GLU A 471 -9.79 5.93 32.96
N GLY A 472 -10.27 5.31 34.04
CA GLY A 472 -11.26 4.24 34.02
C GLY A 472 -12.64 4.71 34.49
N ARG A 473 -13.69 4.42 33.69
CA ARG A 473 -15.08 4.66 34.05
C ARG A 473 -15.85 3.35 34.05
N THR A 474 -16.80 3.21 34.99
CA THR A 474 -17.74 2.06 35.00
C THR A 474 -19.17 2.60 34.96
N ILE A 475 -19.93 2.16 33.96
CA ILE A 475 -21.33 2.55 33.74
C ILE A 475 -22.13 1.27 33.55
N ASP A 476 -22.99 0.94 34.54
CA ASP A 476 -23.87 -0.22 34.47
C ASP A 476 -24.99 0.05 33.46
N ILE A 477 -25.06 -0.78 32.41
CA ILE A 477 -26.09 -0.67 31.36
C ILE A 477 -27.38 -1.42 31.70
N SER A 478 -27.41 -2.17 32.80
CA SER A 478 -28.55 -3.01 33.18
C SER A 478 -29.87 -2.24 33.28
N PRO A 479 -29.95 -1.04 33.91
CA PRO A 479 -31.18 -0.32 34.00
C PRO A 479 -31.81 0.06 32.65
N ALA A 480 -30.99 0.50 31.69
CA ALA A 480 -31.43 0.89 30.35
C ALA A 480 -31.89 -0.32 29.53
N VAL A 481 -31.06 -1.37 29.50
CA VAL A 481 -31.37 -2.64 28.79
C VAL A 481 -32.65 -3.27 29.36
N ASP A 482 -32.78 -3.36 30.68
CA ASP A 482 -33.93 -3.98 31.33
C ASP A 482 -35.20 -3.13 31.16
N GLY A 483 -35.06 -1.81 31.22
CA GLY A 483 -36.17 -0.89 30.96
C GLY A 483 -36.79 -1.09 29.57
N TYR A 484 -35.96 -1.24 28.54
CA TYR A 484 -36.41 -1.58 27.19
C TYR A 484 -37.05 -2.98 27.13
N LEU A 485 -36.35 -3.98 27.65
CA LEU A 485 -36.76 -5.39 27.58
C LEU A 485 -37.97 -5.73 28.48
N ALA A 486 -38.34 -4.86 29.40
CA ALA A 486 -39.55 -5.05 30.23
C ALA A 486 -40.82 -5.21 29.39
N ASN A 487 -40.85 -4.58 28.21
CA ASN A 487 -41.97 -4.65 27.28
C ASN A 487 -41.79 -5.67 26.15
N GLU A 488 -40.61 -6.36 26.09
CA GLU A 488 -40.21 -7.30 25.04
C GLU A 488 -39.98 -8.70 25.65
N LYS A 489 -41.03 -9.29 26.23
CA LYS A 489 -40.96 -10.55 27.00
C LYS A 489 -40.56 -11.77 26.17
N ASP A 490 -40.72 -11.69 24.84
CA ASP A 490 -40.39 -12.72 23.85
C ASP A 490 -38.98 -12.57 23.27
N ALA A 491 -38.18 -11.59 23.77
CA ALA A 491 -36.81 -11.40 23.28
C ALA A 491 -35.92 -12.62 23.56
N ASP A 492 -35.49 -13.27 22.50
CA ASP A 492 -34.50 -14.35 22.54
C ASP A 492 -33.11 -13.84 22.96
N PRO A 493 -32.16 -14.75 23.30
CA PRO A 493 -30.83 -14.34 23.72
C PRO A 493 -30.08 -13.47 22.69
N ALA A 494 -30.25 -13.69 21.39
CA ALA A 494 -29.60 -12.92 20.34
C ALA A 494 -30.16 -11.49 20.28
N ARG A 495 -31.50 -11.31 20.38
CA ARG A 495 -32.12 -9.98 20.48
C ARG A 495 -31.65 -9.23 21.71
N ARG A 496 -31.54 -9.91 22.87
CA ARG A 496 -31.03 -9.31 24.11
C ARG A 496 -29.57 -8.88 23.97
N GLY A 497 -28.71 -9.72 23.40
CA GLY A 497 -27.33 -9.39 23.11
C GLY A 497 -27.19 -8.16 22.20
N ASN A 498 -28.00 -8.07 21.15
CA ASN A 498 -28.04 -6.93 20.26
C ASN A 498 -28.48 -5.63 20.95
N VAL A 499 -29.43 -5.70 21.91
CA VAL A 499 -29.81 -4.53 22.72
C VAL A 499 -28.65 -4.09 23.61
N MET A 500 -27.99 -5.03 24.29
CA MET A 500 -26.82 -4.74 25.14
C MET A 500 -25.68 -4.10 24.34
N ALA A 501 -25.38 -4.61 23.15
CA ALA A 501 -24.33 -4.06 22.30
C ALA A 501 -24.63 -2.62 21.88
N ARG A 502 -25.91 -2.33 21.51
CA ARG A 502 -26.31 -0.95 21.12
C ARG A 502 -26.34 -0.02 22.32
N GLU A 503 -26.77 -0.48 23.49
CA GLU A 503 -26.72 0.34 24.71
C GLU A 503 -25.30 0.72 25.09
N ARG A 504 -24.33 -0.21 24.97
CA ARG A 504 -22.90 0.11 25.13
C ARG A 504 -22.46 1.21 24.17
N MET A 505 -22.97 1.22 22.96
CA MET A 505 -22.64 2.26 21.98
C MET A 505 -23.27 3.61 22.33
N ILE A 506 -24.52 3.63 22.82
CA ILE A 506 -25.14 4.86 23.34
C ILE A 506 -24.28 5.46 24.43
N VAL A 507 -23.86 4.64 25.41
CA VAL A 507 -22.99 5.08 26.50
C VAL A 507 -21.64 5.59 25.97
N LEU A 508 -21.02 4.89 25.03
CA LEU A 508 -19.72 5.29 24.47
C LEU A 508 -19.79 6.66 23.79
N PHE A 509 -20.81 6.91 22.97
CA PHE A 509 -21.00 8.20 22.29
C PHE A 509 -21.40 9.32 23.25
N ASP A 510 -22.17 9.05 24.31
CA ASP A 510 -22.43 10.01 25.39
C ASP A 510 -21.12 10.40 26.09
N GLN A 511 -20.28 9.42 26.44
CA GLN A 511 -19.00 9.71 27.07
C GLN A 511 -18.03 10.42 26.12
N SER A 512 -18.11 10.15 24.82
CA SER A 512 -17.41 10.91 23.77
C SER A 512 -17.75 12.40 23.86
N ALA A 513 -19.04 12.75 23.89
CA ALA A 513 -19.49 14.12 24.03
C ALA A 513 -19.04 14.77 25.35
N LYS A 514 -19.14 14.02 26.46
CA LYS A 514 -18.77 14.49 27.80
C LYS A 514 -17.29 14.85 27.91
N TYR A 515 -16.40 14.04 27.33
CA TYR A 515 -14.94 14.22 27.41
C TYR A 515 -14.35 15.00 26.24
N HIS A 516 -15.15 15.40 25.25
CA HIS A 516 -14.68 15.89 23.96
C HIS A 516 -13.63 14.93 23.37
N ALA A 517 -13.95 13.63 23.38
CA ALA A 517 -13.07 12.55 23.00
C ALA A 517 -13.61 11.83 21.75
N LEU A 518 -12.72 11.37 20.89
CA LEU A 518 -13.09 10.59 19.70
C LEU A 518 -13.29 9.12 20.10
N PRO A 519 -14.41 8.46 19.73
CA PRO A 519 -14.60 7.04 19.96
C PRO A 519 -13.66 6.21 19.10
N VAL A 520 -13.00 5.22 19.73
CA VAL A 520 -12.09 4.29 19.04
C VAL A 520 -12.69 2.89 19.05
N GLY A 521 -12.79 2.28 17.84
CA GLY A 521 -13.28 0.93 17.64
C GLY A 521 -12.25 -0.13 18.02
N THR A 522 -12.75 -1.32 18.37
CA THR A 522 -11.95 -2.43 18.83
C THR A 522 -12.13 -3.70 17.98
N GLY A 523 -12.97 -3.66 16.93
CA GLY A 523 -13.27 -4.83 16.09
C GLY A 523 -12.11 -5.18 15.17
N ASN A 524 -11.81 -6.48 15.04
CA ASN A 524 -10.74 -6.99 14.19
C ASN A 524 -11.23 -7.42 12.80
N LYS A 525 -10.30 -7.72 11.89
CA LYS A 525 -10.59 -8.13 10.51
C LYS A 525 -11.41 -9.41 10.43
N THR A 526 -11.12 -10.40 11.28
CA THR A 526 -11.80 -11.70 11.30
C THR A 526 -13.26 -11.54 11.64
N GLU A 527 -13.57 -10.82 12.71
CA GLU A 527 -14.95 -10.52 13.14
C GLU A 527 -15.70 -9.78 12.03
N ARG A 528 -15.09 -8.76 11.43
CA ARG A 528 -15.68 -8.01 10.32
C ARG A 528 -15.97 -8.89 9.10
N LEU A 529 -15.04 -9.75 8.69
CA LEU A 529 -15.20 -10.64 7.53
C LEU A 529 -16.27 -11.72 7.78
N LEU A 530 -16.33 -12.28 8.98
CA LEU A 530 -17.34 -13.26 9.37
C LEU A 530 -18.69 -12.63 9.73
N GLY A 531 -18.77 -11.30 9.78
CA GLY A 531 -19.96 -10.54 10.17
C GLY A 531 -20.33 -10.73 11.64
N TYR A 532 -19.36 -11.07 12.49
CA TYR A 532 -19.54 -11.28 13.92
C TYR A 532 -19.38 -9.96 14.68
N PHE A 533 -20.33 -9.10 14.46
CA PHE A 533 -20.51 -7.84 15.16
C PHE A 533 -21.98 -7.42 15.08
N THR A 534 -22.42 -6.64 16.04
CA THR A 534 -23.77 -6.08 16.04
C THR A 534 -23.77 -4.81 15.20
N TRP A 535 -24.50 -4.86 14.09
CA TRP A 535 -24.61 -3.74 13.16
C TRP A 535 -25.17 -2.49 13.84
N HIS A 536 -24.54 -1.34 13.61
CA HIS A 536 -24.79 -0.08 14.29
C HIS A 536 -24.59 -0.14 15.81
N ALA A 537 -23.62 -0.95 16.26
CA ALA A 537 -23.15 -0.99 17.63
C ALA A 537 -21.61 -0.93 17.64
N ASP A 538 -20.94 -2.05 17.85
CA ASP A 538 -19.50 -2.18 17.95
C ASP A 538 -18.73 -1.83 16.65
N ASP A 539 -19.40 -1.71 15.52
CA ASP A 539 -18.86 -1.20 14.25
C ASP A 539 -19.03 0.32 14.03
N SER A 540 -19.66 1.03 14.99
CA SER A 540 -20.00 2.45 14.84
C SER A 540 -18.88 3.46 15.10
N PRO A 541 -17.81 3.18 15.91
CA PRO A 541 -16.74 4.14 16.11
C PRO A 541 -16.08 4.57 14.79
N PRO A 542 -15.80 5.88 14.61
CA PRO A 542 -15.33 6.43 13.34
C PRO A 542 -13.91 6.01 12.95
N ILE A 543 -13.11 5.54 13.89
CA ILE A 543 -11.78 5.00 13.65
C ILE A 543 -11.61 3.65 14.33
N ASN A 544 -10.90 2.73 13.68
CA ASN A 544 -10.67 1.38 14.20
C ASN A 544 -9.26 0.90 13.80
N PRO A 545 -8.28 0.95 14.71
CA PRO A 545 -6.90 0.57 14.40
C PRO A 545 -6.73 -0.92 14.09
N LEU A 546 -7.60 -1.80 14.62
CA LEU A 546 -7.50 -3.24 14.44
C LEU A 546 -8.26 -3.77 13.22
N GLY A 547 -8.98 -2.90 12.51
CA GLY A 547 -9.94 -3.30 11.46
C GLY A 547 -9.33 -4.10 10.30
N ASP A 548 -8.02 -4.02 10.07
CA ASP A 548 -7.30 -4.79 9.04
C ASP A 548 -6.37 -5.88 9.61
N LEU A 549 -6.40 -6.13 10.91
CA LEU A 549 -5.66 -7.22 11.55
C LEU A 549 -6.57 -8.43 11.81
N PHE A 550 -6.12 -9.61 11.39
CA PHE A 550 -6.75 -10.86 11.78
C PHE A 550 -6.61 -11.11 13.31
N LYS A 551 -7.51 -11.87 13.90
CA LYS A 551 -7.48 -12.18 15.35
C LYS A 551 -6.14 -12.77 15.78
N THR A 552 -5.57 -13.66 14.99
CA THR A 552 -4.25 -14.25 15.24
C THR A 552 -3.13 -13.20 15.23
N GLN A 553 -3.27 -12.16 14.45
CA GLN A 553 -2.34 -11.02 14.42
C GLN A 553 -2.54 -10.08 15.61
N VAL A 554 -3.77 -9.90 16.06
CA VAL A 554 -4.07 -9.15 17.29
C VAL A 554 -3.43 -9.83 18.51
N TRP A 555 -3.43 -11.16 18.60
CA TRP A 555 -2.73 -11.89 19.68
C TRP A 555 -1.23 -11.67 19.63
N GLN A 556 -0.60 -11.70 18.46
CA GLN A 556 0.84 -11.41 18.33
C GLN A 556 1.17 -9.99 18.79
N LEU A 557 0.34 -9.03 18.38
CA LEU A 557 0.50 -7.63 18.76
C LEU A 557 0.28 -7.44 20.27
N ALA A 558 -0.70 -8.12 20.88
CA ALA A 558 -0.97 -8.09 22.31
C ALA A 558 0.23 -8.57 23.14
N GLN A 559 0.87 -9.66 22.72
CA GLN A 559 2.08 -10.19 23.34
C GLN A 559 3.23 -9.19 23.26
N PHE A 560 3.46 -8.59 22.10
CA PHE A 560 4.49 -7.58 21.88
C PHE A 560 4.28 -6.33 22.74
N LEU A 561 3.05 -5.82 22.80
CA LEU A 561 2.68 -4.65 23.59
C LEU A 561 2.71 -4.92 25.11
N GLY A 562 2.86 -6.18 25.51
CA GLY A 562 2.88 -6.59 26.91
C GLY A 562 1.50 -6.54 27.57
N VAL A 563 0.43 -6.78 26.84
CA VAL A 563 -0.91 -7.02 27.42
C VAL A 563 -0.81 -8.18 28.41
N PRO A 564 -1.42 -8.12 29.62
CA PRO A 564 -1.33 -9.20 30.61
C PRO A 564 -1.72 -10.57 30.02
N ASP A 565 -0.92 -11.60 30.28
CA ASP A 565 -1.10 -12.96 29.74
C ASP A 565 -2.49 -13.53 30.03
N VAL A 566 -3.06 -13.23 31.19
CA VAL A 566 -4.41 -13.66 31.57
C VAL A 566 -5.49 -13.16 30.59
N ILE A 567 -5.25 -12.01 29.92
CA ILE A 567 -6.13 -11.44 28.92
C ILE A 567 -5.84 -12.07 27.54
N VAL A 568 -4.57 -12.24 27.21
CA VAL A 568 -4.16 -12.84 25.92
C VAL A 568 -4.62 -14.28 25.80
N GLN A 569 -4.54 -15.05 26.89
CA GLN A 569 -4.93 -16.47 26.95
C GLN A 569 -6.42 -16.70 27.17
N LYS A 570 -7.17 -15.64 27.53
CA LYS A 570 -8.62 -15.76 27.74
C LYS A 570 -9.32 -16.15 26.44
N PRO A 571 -10.19 -17.18 26.44
CA PRO A 571 -11.04 -17.47 25.29
C PRO A 571 -11.83 -16.23 24.84
N ALA A 572 -11.82 -15.94 23.55
CA ALA A 572 -12.55 -14.80 23.00
C ALA A 572 -14.07 -15.02 23.17
N SER A 573 -14.76 -14.00 23.68
CA SER A 573 -16.20 -14.02 23.89
C SER A 573 -16.77 -12.61 23.82
N ALA A 574 -17.92 -12.47 23.18
CA ALA A 574 -18.70 -11.25 23.19
C ALA A 574 -19.33 -10.94 24.57
N ASP A 575 -19.30 -11.88 25.51
CA ASP A 575 -19.86 -11.78 26.88
C ASP A 575 -21.32 -11.27 26.91
N LEU A 576 -22.11 -11.73 25.94
CA LEU A 576 -23.52 -11.38 25.80
C LEU A 576 -24.44 -12.46 26.37
N ILE A 577 -23.97 -13.72 26.39
CA ILE A 577 -24.67 -14.88 26.88
C ILE A 577 -23.70 -15.67 27.78
N GLU A 578 -24.20 -16.16 28.93
CA GLU A 578 -23.39 -16.94 29.87
C GLU A 578 -22.79 -18.18 29.19
N GLY A 579 -21.46 -18.37 29.30
CA GLY A 579 -20.73 -19.49 28.70
C GLY A 579 -20.49 -19.36 27.18
N GLN A 580 -20.80 -18.23 26.57
CA GLN A 580 -20.56 -17.98 25.15
C GLN A 580 -19.06 -17.90 24.86
N THR A 581 -18.67 -18.52 23.72
CA THR A 581 -17.34 -18.31 23.10
C THR A 581 -17.53 -18.04 21.62
N ASP A 582 -16.72 -17.15 21.08
CA ASP A 582 -16.78 -16.78 19.66
C ASP A 582 -16.54 -18.00 18.75
N GLU A 583 -15.56 -18.84 19.07
CA GLU A 583 -15.25 -20.06 18.32
C GLU A 583 -16.40 -21.09 18.36
N GLY A 584 -17.14 -21.14 19.48
CA GLY A 584 -18.36 -21.93 19.58
C GLY A 584 -19.47 -21.43 18.64
N ASP A 585 -19.65 -20.13 18.55
CA ASP A 585 -20.61 -19.49 17.65
C ASP A 585 -20.20 -19.60 16.16
N PHE A 586 -18.92 -19.61 15.89
CA PHE A 586 -18.39 -19.78 14.54
C PHE A 586 -18.48 -21.22 14.06
N GLY A 587 -18.30 -22.19 14.96
CA GLY A 587 -18.08 -23.59 14.63
C GLY A 587 -16.69 -23.88 14.05
N ILE A 588 -15.73 -22.97 14.27
CA ILE A 588 -14.33 -23.06 13.80
C ILE A 588 -13.44 -22.20 14.69
N SER A 589 -12.19 -22.61 14.91
CA SER A 589 -11.23 -21.80 15.64
C SER A 589 -10.79 -20.56 14.86
N TYR A 590 -10.40 -19.49 15.56
CA TYR A 590 -9.85 -18.28 14.93
C TYR A 590 -8.62 -18.59 14.08
N ALA A 591 -7.74 -19.46 14.57
CA ALA A 591 -6.53 -19.85 13.82
C ALA A 591 -6.84 -20.50 12.47
N GLU A 592 -7.87 -21.36 12.42
CA GLU A 592 -8.31 -21.97 11.16
C GLU A 592 -9.09 -20.99 10.29
N ALA A 593 -9.98 -20.19 10.89
CA ALA A 593 -10.77 -19.19 10.17
C ALA A 593 -9.88 -18.16 9.49
N ASP A 594 -8.87 -17.62 10.20
CA ASP A 594 -7.93 -16.64 9.66
C ASP A 594 -7.12 -17.20 8.49
N ARG A 595 -6.65 -18.43 8.61
CA ARG A 595 -5.96 -19.10 7.50
C ARG A 595 -6.85 -19.23 6.28
N ILE A 596 -8.09 -19.70 6.45
CA ILE A 596 -9.04 -19.84 5.34
C ILE A 596 -9.39 -18.48 4.73
N LEU A 597 -9.70 -17.48 5.57
CA LEU A 597 -10.01 -16.12 5.13
C LEU A 597 -8.86 -15.51 4.34
N ASN A 598 -7.62 -15.64 4.83
CA ASN A 598 -6.43 -15.13 4.16
C ASN A 598 -6.28 -15.66 2.73
N TRP A 599 -6.52 -16.97 2.54
CA TRP A 599 -6.51 -17.58 1.21
C TRP A 599 -7.68 -17.11 0.33
N LEU A 600 -8.91 -17.08 0.87
CA LEU A 600 -10.09 -16.68 0.10
C LEU A 600 -10.04 -15.22 -0.37
N ILE A 601 -9.66 -14.28 0.53
CA ILE A 601 -9.56 -12.87 0.16
C ILE A 601 -8.36 -12.55 -0.73
N SER A 602 -7.37 -13.45 -0.78
CA SER A 602 -6.26 -13.39 -1.74
C SER A 602 -6.61 -13.99 -3.11
N GLY A 603 -7.87 -14.34 -3.35
CA GLY A 603 -8.37 -14.77 -4.65
C GLY A 603 -8.28 -16.27 -4.95
N TYR A 604 -7.93 -17.09 -3.96
CA TYR A 604 -7.90 -18.56 -4.15
C TYR A 604 -9.29 -19.16 -4.04
N SER A 605 -9.62 -20.09 -4.95
CA SER A 605 -10.90 -20.78 -4.94
C SER A 605 -11.02 -21.82 -3.81
N PRO A 606 -12.24 -22.16 -3.34
CA PRO A 606 -12.46 -23.23 -2.37
C PRO A 606 -11.84 -24.56 -2.78
N THR A 607 -11.88 -24.90 -4.07
CA THR A 607 -11.25 -26.11 -4.63
C THR A 607 -9.73 -26.08 -4.50
N ALA A 608 -9.12 -24.90 -4.70
CA ALA A 608 -7.68 -24.71 -4.50
C ALA A 608 -7.26 -24.87 -3.04
N LEU A 609 -8.10 -24.48 -2.08
CA LEU A 609 -7.86 -24.71 -0.65
C LEU A 609 -7.98 -26.19 -0.31
N ALA A 610 -9.03 -26.88 -0.79
CA ALA A 610 -9.22 -28.30 -0.57
C ALA A 610 -8.03 -29.13 -1.08
N SER A 611 -7.49 -28.81 -2.26
CA SER A 611 -6.30 -29.48 -2.80
C SER A 611 -5.02 -29.27 -1.98
N ARG A 612 -5.00 -28.27 -1.08
CA ARG A 612 -3.90 -27.96 -0.16
C ARG A 612 -4.13 -28.48 1.26
N GLY A 613 -5.17 -29.34 1.44
CA GLY A 613 -5.43 -30.02 2.70
C GLY A 613 -6.30 -29.24 3.68
N PHE A 614 -6.95 -28.15 3.27
CA PHE A 614 -7.98 -27.52 4.09
C PHE A 614 -9.26 -28.37 4.09
N ASP A 615 -9.94 -28.44 5.24
CA ASP A 615 -11.23 -29.12 5.35
C ASP A 615 -12.30 -28.41 4.48
N PRO A 616 -12.87 -29.08 3.46
CA PRO A 616 -13.85 -28.45 2.58
C PRO A 616 -15.09 -27.92 3.31
N ASN A 617 -15.51 -28.56 4.41
CA ASN A 617 -16.67 -28.14 5.19
C ASN A 617 -16.38 -26.83 5.93
N LYS A 618 -15.18 -26.69 6.49
CA LYS A 618 -14.73 -25.45 7.14
C LYS A 618 -14.53 -24.33 6.14
N VAL A 619 -13.97 -24.62 4.97
CA VAL A 619 -13.84 -23.65 3.87
C VAL A 619 -15.22 -23.13 3.45
N GLU A 620 -16.19 -24.04 3.28
CA GLU A 620 -17.55 -23.65 2.88
C GLU A 620 -18.29 -22.87 3.98
N LEU A 621 -18.08 -23.24 5.25
CA LEU A 621 -18.61 -22.50 6.41
C LEU A 621 -18.12 -21.02 6.40
N VAL A 622 -16.80 -20.83 6.28
CA VAL A 622 -16.19 -19.50 6.23
C VAL A 622 -16.66 -18.72 5.00
N ARG A 623 -16.69 -19.35 3.82
CA ARG A 623 -17.15 -18.73 2.58
C ARG A 623 -18.61 -18.26 2.67
N LYS A 624 -19.50 -19.09 3.24
CA LYS A 624 -20.91 -18.72 3.43
C LYS A 624 -21.06 -17.52 4.37
N ARG A 625 -20.32 -17.49 5.49
CA ARG A 625 -20.34 -16.35 6.40
C ARG A 625 -19.82 -15.08 5.72
N LEU A 626 -18.67 -15.16 5.03
CA LEU A 626 -18.08 -14.05 4.30
C LEU A 626 -19.05 -13.45 3.26
N ALA A 627 -19.69 -14.30 2.45
CA ALA A 627 -20.63 -13.87 1.42
C ALA A 627 -21.97 -13.39 2.01
N GLY A 628 -22.52 -14.08 3.00
CA GLY A 628 -23.83 -13.79 3.58
C GLY A 628 -23.86 -12.53 4.44
N THR A 629 -22.71 -12.06 4.93
CA THR A 629 -22.62 -10.92 5.85
C THR A 629 -21.97 -9.68 5.21
N HIS A 630 -21.63 -9.72 3.92
CA HIS A 630 -20.91 -8.61 3.27
C HIS A 630 -21.67 -7.28 3.34
N TRP A 631 -23.00 -7.31 3.34
CA TRP A 631 -23.84 -6.12 3.44
C TRP A 631 -23.67 -5.35 4.77
N LYS A 632 -23.27 -6.03 5.85
CA LYS A 632 -22.98 -5.38 7.13
C LYS A 632 -21.75 -4.46 7.07
N ARG A 633 -20.85 -4.68 6.09
CA ARG A 633 -19.60 -3.93 5.92
C ARG A 633 -19.72 -2.74 4.98
N LYS A 634 -20.93 -2.48 4.48
CA LYS A 634 -21.21 -1.38 3.58
C LYS A 634 -22.02 -0.29 4.29
N LEU A 635 -21.88 0.93 3.82
CA LEU A 635 -22.79 2.01 4.17
C LEU A 635 -24.23 1.64 3.77
N PRO A 636 -25.25 2.28 4.36
CA PRO A 636 -26.63 2.06 3.95
C PRO A 636 -26.80 2.21 2.44
N THR A 637 -27.50 1.24 1.82
CA THR A 637 -27.83 1.32 0.40
C THR A 637 -28.80 2.47 0.16
N VAL A 638 -28.41 3.41 -0.68
CA VAL A 638 -29.22 4.57 -1.05
C VAL A 638 -29.75 4.38 -2.47
N ALA A 639 -31.03 4.69 -2.68
CA ALA A 639 -31.60 4.74 -4.02
C ALA A 639 -31.00 5.93 -4.79
N LEU A 640 -30.24 5.63 -5.83
CA LEU A 640 -29.61 6.66 -6.67
C LEU A 640 -30.64 7.16 -7.69
N VAL A 641 -31.20 8.34 -7.44
CA VAL A 641 -32.19 8.99 -8.31
C VAL A 641 -31.62 10.21 -9.04
N SER A 642 -30.37 10.54 -8.81
CA SER A 642 -29.67 11.67 -9.42
C SER A 642 -28.24 11.28 -9.82
N PRO A 643 -27.60 12.02 -10.74
CA PRO A 643 -26.18 11.80 -11.08
C PRO A 643 -25.21 12.15 -9.96
N THR A 644 -25.68 12.71 -8.85
CA THR A 644 -24.88 13.15 -7.69
C THR A 644 -25.22 12.36 -6.42
N GLY A 645 -25.51 11.06 -6.56
CA GLY A 645 -25.89 10.19 -5.43
C GLY A 645 -24.75 10.09 -4.38
N ILE A 646 -25.14 10.05 -3.11
CA ILE A 646 -24.21 9.92 -1.98
C ILE A 646 -23.59 8.51 -1.98
N GLY A 647 -22.29 8.42 -1.77
CA GLY A 647 -21.56 7.18 -1.50
C GLY A 647 -20.87 6.54 -2.69
N GLU A 648 -21.35 6.71 -3.93
CA GLU A 648 -20.73 6.15 -5.13
C GLU A 648 -20.35 7.20 -6.19
N SER A 649 -21.02 8.37 -6.18
CA SER A 649 -20.76 9.47 -7.11
C SER A 649 -20.40 10.75 -6.37
N TYR A 650 -19.62 10.62 -5.33
CA TYR A 650 -19.31 11.69 -4.43
C TYR A 650 -18.26 12.63 -5.02
N LEU A 651 -18.58 13.93 -5.06
CA LEU A 651 -17.71 14.95 -5.65
C LEU A 651 -16.69 15.53 -4.67
N ARG A 652 -16.80 15.20 -3.38
CA ARG A 652 -15.88 15.68 -2.34
C ARG A 652 -15.25 14.51 -1.60
N PRO A 653 -14.03 14.67 -1.09
CA PRO A 653 -13.42 13.69 -0.21
C PRO A 653 -14.34 13.41 0.98
N VAL A 654 -14.56 12.13 1.29
CA VAL A 654 -15.33 11.71 2.46
C VAL A 654 -14.55 11.99 3.75
N ASP A 655 -13.23 12.09 3.64
CA ASP A 655 -12.34 12.35 4.76
C ASP A 655 -12.11 13.85 4.94
N TYR A 656 -12.17 14.27 6.13
CA TYR A 656 -12.14 15.68 6.54
C TYR A 656 -10.73 16.19 6.72
#